data_ac0030ad2101ef12b84a04a0df37d38d
#
_entry.id   ac0030ad2101ef12b84a04a0df37d38d
#
_cell.length_a   1.000
_cell.length_b   1.000
_cell.length_c   1.000
_cell.angle_alpha   90.00
_cell.angle_beta   90.00
_cell.angle_gamma   90.00
#
_symmetry.space_group_name_H-M   'P 1'
#
loop_
_entity.id
_entity.type
_entity.pdbx_description
1 polymer ?
#
loop_
_entity_poly.entity_id
_entity_poly.type
_entity_poly.pdbx_seq_one_letter_code
_entity_poly.pdbx_strand_id
1 'polypeptide(L)'
;MTRVAVIGAGMTRFVRRAEETPGELASQAVAMALADAGLSIDDIDAVCLGTAPDAFDGIHMNGENLIAGAGGTRKPYLRHFVGGGTGVMSPIHGWMHVASGKFDTCLVVCEEKMSPCSPHPAGAFVTIFDHTTEQPLELTLIHIFALEMARFMHAYGYTEEEIARVSVTHKRNALDHPAAQIPENITVADVMASKLLSWPVKRLDISPTSDGAVAIVLASEDVARARGITPVWIEGVGYRLDTAYWCTRDLAFPEYVALAAQDAYQMAGISRPAEEIDVWEPYDPFDYKALHHMNGLLLDRTGRSVRRLLEAGAFERDGTHPMCPSGGALGVGNPIAATGLMKIAELYFQLSGQAGKRQVAGEAHRGIAQAWGDLMQVGTVVVMGSEGSLPIRRSWWSEARAEDLPGTALKSVADVPHVEYHPQLEYAWDHGYALTTYLEGFRAGKIRASYCAGCDRMMIPARPFCEVCDLRAVDRYFDLPDTGTVQTYTISHVDWASLPLPEGKVNIFAVVAIDGAGEHMGLVHLLGEVDPAEVHVGLRVKAVWKPEDEREGKVTDLRYFRPLHPDEEEGEAEPVMIKRVELTRASAGSMPGRIPLDYAYTAGLGGRRFYADLAAGRLSGTWCPQCEVVLVPPSAFCEECLTRLDPEEQARPLDPEGVVVAATLVFEDRKGNPLDAPVWIVQVEFADAIGSVLGRLVTSDDEGPIGLLVEVIPTEEVGPEHVAFRPVG
;
A
#
# COMPACT_ATOMS: atom_id res chain seq x y z
N MET A 1 29.83 -8.12 7.98
CA MET A 1 28.55 -7.50 8.36
C MET A 1 28.07 -8.19 9.62
N THR A 2 27.52 -7.44 10.55
CA THR A 2 26.89 -8.00 11.76
C THR A 2 25.66 -8.80 11.36
N ARG A 3 25.46 -10.00 11.93
CA ARG A 3 24.22 -10.76 11.75
C ARG A 3 23.06 -10.00 12.41
N VAL A 4 21.91 -10.05 11.81
CA VAL A 4 20.72 -9.34 12.28
C VAL A 4 19.57 -10.34 12.47
N ALA A 5 18.91 -10.27 13.61
CA ALA A 5 17.78 -11.12 13.93
C ALA A 5 16.51 -10.31 14.18
N VAL A 6 15.36 -10.91 13.88
CA VAL A 6 14.08 -10.53 14.46
C VAL A 6 13.99 -11.15 15.85
N ILE A 7 13.73 -10.33 16.85
CA ILE A 7 13.69 -10.77 18.27
C ILE A 7 12.34 -10.49 18.95
N GLY A 8 11.43 -9.83 18.28
CA GLY A 8 10.07 -9.59 18.78
C GLY A 8 9.17 -9.06 17.68
N ALA A 9 7.88 -9.33 17.81
CA ALA A 9 6.87 -8.88 16.86
C ALA A 9 5.56 -8.51 17.58
N GLY A 10 4.81 -7.57 16.99
CA GLY A 10 3.52 -7.13 17.49
C GLY A 10 2.62 -6.71 16.34
N MET A 11 1.30 -6.90 16.49
CA MET A 11 0.32 -6.46 15.50
C MET A 11 -1.03 -6.17 16.12
N THR A 12 -1.78 -5.25 15.53
CA THR A 12 -3.17 -4.99 15.87
C THR A 12 -4.09 -5.99 15.17
N ARG A 13 -5.33 -6.07 15.58
CA ARG A 13 -6.37 -6.65 14.72
C ARG A 13 -6.45 -5.88 13.42
N PHE A 14 -6.56 -6.59 12.31
CA PHE A 14 -6.92 -5.97 11.04
C PHE A 14 -8.43 -5.83 10.99
N VAL A 15 -8.90 -4.64 10.71
CA VAL A 15 -10.33 -4.32 10.67
C VAL A 15 -10.65 -3.52 9.42
N ARG A 16 -11.90 -3.56 8.99
CA ARG A 16 -12.31 -2.79 7.80
C ARG A 16 -12.22 -1.28 8.02
N ARG A 17 -12.46 -0.83 9.25
CA ARG A 17 -12.40 0.57 9.66
C ARG A 17 -12.08 0.63 11.14
N ALA A 18 -10.91 1.15 11.47
CA ALA A 18 -10.48 1.36 12.84
C ALA A 18 -11.00 2.70 13.41
N GLU A 19 -11.30 2.73 14.70
CA GLU A 19 -11.55 3.99 15.42
C GLU A 19 -10.22 4.72 15.65
N GLU A 20 -9.19 3.99 15.99
CA GLU A 20 -7.87 4.50 16.31
C GLU A 20 -7.29 5.36 15.18
N THR A 21 -6.53 6.38 15.54
CA THR A 21 -5.68 7.13 14.59
C THR A 21 -4.51 6.26 14.12
N PRO A 22 -3.83 6.62 13.00
CA PRO A 22 -2.62 5.94 12.55
C PRO A 22 -1.56 5.83 13.67
N GLY A 23 -1.33 6.91 14.43
CA GLY A 23 -0.40 6.90 15.56
C GLY A 23 -0.80 5.97 16.69
N GLU A 24 -2.09 5.89 17.03
CA GLU A 24 -2.62 4.96 18.03
C GLU A 24 -2.46 3.51 17.59
N LEU A 25 -2.75 3.17 16.30
CA LEU A 25 -2.53 1.83 15.75
C LEU A 25 -1.05 1.43 15.82
N ALA A 26 -0.16 2.34 15.37
CA ALA A 26 1.29 2.10 15.40
C ALA A 26 1.78 1.85 16.82
N SER A 27 1.37 2.67 17.80
CA SER A 27 1.78 2.55 19.21
C SER A 27 1.35 1.22 19.83
N GLN A 28 0.17 0.74 19.48
CA GLN A 28 -0.35 -0.55 19.95
C GLN A 28 0.51 -1.72 19.44
N ALA A 29 0.87 -1.72 18.15
CA ALA A 29 1.72 -2.75 17.56
C ALA A 29 3.15 -2.68 18.14
N VAL A 30 3.69 -1.47 18.33
CA VAL A 30 5.02 -1.24 18.93
C VAL A 30 5.08 -1.74 20.36
N ALA A 31 4.11 -1.40 21.20
CA ALA A 31 4.07 -1.86 22.57
C ALA A 31 4.10 -3.40 22.68
N MET A 32 3.39 -4.09 21.79
CA MET A 32 3.38 -5.55 21.72
C MET A 32 4.71 -6.12 21.24
N ALA A 33 5.35 -5.52 20.23
CA ALA A 33 6.65 -5.96 19.72
C ALA A 33 7.77 -5.78 20.74
N LEU A 34 7.77 -4.66 21.47
CA LEU A 34 8.71 -4.40 22.56
C LEU A 34 8.51 -5.39 23.72
N ALA A 35 7.26 -5.65 24.10
CA ALA A 35 6.95 -6.64 25.14
C ALA A 35 7.38 -8.06 24.74
N ASP A 36 7.16 -8.47 23.49
CA ASP A 36 7.61 -9.77 22.96
C ASP A 36 9.14 -9.89 22.95
N ALA A 37 9.85 -8.80 22.61
CA ALA A 37 11.30 -8.71 22.67
C ALA A 37 11.86 -8.59 24.11
N GLY A 38 11.03 -8.30 25.10
CA GLY A 38 11.46 -7.99 26.47
C GLY A 38 12.28 -6.70 26.56
N LEU A 39 11.96 -5.71 25.70
CA LEU A 39 12.64 -4.43 25.57
C LEU A 39 11.71 -3.27 25.94
N SER A 40 12.31 -2.14 26.24
CA SER A 40 11.64 -0.84 26.30
C SER A 40 12.00 0.02 25.08
N ILE A 41 11.33 1.15 24.91
CA ILE A 41 11.69 2.09 23.83
C ILE A 41 13.10 2.66 24.01
N ASP A 42 13.61 2.76 25.21
CA ASP A 42 14.96 3.26 25.50
C ASP A 42 16.06 2.32 24.98
N ASP A 43 15.73 1.03 24.80
CA ASP A 43 16.63 0.02 24.23
C ASP A 43 16.69 0.06 22.70
N ILE A 44 15.91 0.93 22.04
CA ILE A 44 15.84 1.06 20.57
C ILE A 44 16.71 2.22 20.10
N ASP A 45 17.65 1.94 19.20
CA ASP A 45 18.58 2.94 18.65
C ASP A 45 18.00 3.72 17.46
N ALA A 46 17.22 3.06 16.59
CA ALA A 46 16.68 3.66 15.37
C ALA A 46 15.30 3.13 15.03
N VAL A 47 14.54 3.90 14.26
CA VAL A 47 13.18 3.54 13.81
C VAL A 47 13.07 3.62 12.29
N CYS A 48 12.52 2.58 11.67
CA CYS A 48 12.11 2.55 10.28
C CYS A 48 10.58 2.47 10.20
N LEU A 49 9.97 3.46 9.57
CA LEU A 49 8.52 3.53 9.35
C LEU A 49 8.19 3.30 7.88
N GLY A 50 7.35 2.32 7.61
CA GLY A 50 6.77 2.06 6.29
C GLY A 50 5.28 2.40 6.27
N THR A 51 4.87 3.20 5.30
CA THR A 51 3.46 3.50 5.00
C THR A 51 3.23 3.37 3.51
N ALA A 52 2.02 3.04 3.08
CA ALA A 52 1.66 3.12 1.67
C ALA A 52 1.50 4.59 1.23
N PRO A 53 1.24 4.85 -0.07
CA PRO A 53 1.12 6.21 -0.56
C PRO A 53 0.14 7.07 0.23
N ASP A 54 0.48 8.32 0.42
CA ASP A 54 -0.32 9.31 1.14
C ASP A 54 -1.77 9.47 0.62
N ALA A 55 -2.04 8.96 -0.59
CA ALA A 55 -3.38 8.96 -1.19
C ALA A 55 -4.44 8.19 -0.39
N PHE A 56 -4.09 7.30 0.52
CA PHE A 56 -5.05 6.69 1.45
C PHE A 56 -5.44 7.63 2.58
N ASP A 57 -4.55 8.55 2.94
CA ASP A 57 -4.68 9.38 4.12
C ASP A 57 -4.61 10.89 3.82
N GLY A 58 -4.87 11.30 2.56
CA GLY A 58 -5.19 12.68 2.23
C GLY A 58 -4.08 13.55 1.70
N ILE A 59 -3.01 13.02 1.13
CA ILE A 59 -1.96 13.83 0.47
C ILE A 59 -1.35 14.86 1.42
N HIS A 60 -0.95 14.43 2.58
CA HIS A 60 -0.18 15.23 3.54
C HIS A 60 1.00 14.41 4.05
N MET A 61 2.00 15.07 4.59
CA MET A 61 3.15 14.39 5.18
C MET A 61 2.76 13.76 6.51
N ASN A 62 2.14 12.59 6.42
CA ASN A 62 1.53 11.86 7.52
C ASN A 62 2.54 11.40 8.60
N GLY A 63 3.86 11.50 8.31
CA GLY A 63 4.91 11.11 9.23
C GLY A 63 4.82 11.74 10.61
N GLU A 64 4.43 13.01 10.69
CA GLU A 64 4.36 13.72 11.97
C GLU A 64 3.35 13.09 12.94
N ASN A 65 2.19 12.66 12.45
CA ASN A 65 1.16 12.03 13.27
C ASN A 65 1.52 10.59 13.69
N LEU A 66 2.35 9.92 12.90
CA LEU A 66 2.75 8.53 13.12
C LEU A 66 4.03 8.41 13.94
N ILE A 67 4.91 9.40 13.87
CA ILE A 67 6.29 9.28 14.36
C ILE A 67 6.35 8.98 15.86
N ALA A 68 5.51 9.63 16.64
CA ALA A 68 5.41 9.41 18.08
C ALA A 68 4.89 7.99 18.38
N GLY A 69 3.77 7.59 17.75
CA GLY A 69 3.21 6.25 17.91
C GLY A 69 4.15 5.14 17.43
N ALA A 70 4.96 5.40 16.41
CA ALA A 70 6.00 4.48 15.94
C ALA A 70 7.25 4.44 16.82
N GLY A 71 7.30 5.23 17.89
CA GLY A 71 8.45 5.28 18.80
C GLY A 71 9.65 6.06 18.23
N GLY A 72 9.43 6.93 17.25
CA GLY A 72 10.49 7.69 16.57
C GLY A 72 10.91 8.99 17.27
N THR A 73 10.21 9.40 18.34
CA THR A 73 10.48 10.65 19.05
C THR A 73 11.93 10.69 19.54
N ARG A 74 12.69 11.72 19.12
CA ARG A 74 14.12 11.93 19.44
C ARG A 74 15.08 10.83 18.98
N LYS A 75 14.66 9.93 18.06
CA LYS A 75 15.50 8.84 17.54
C LYS A 75 15.90 9.07 16.08
N PRO A 76 17.01 8.50 15.61
CA PRO A 76 17.29 8.33 14.20
C PRO A 76 16.10 7.65 13.52
N TYR A 77 15.58 8.28 12.46
CA TYR A 77 14.30 7.92 11.85
C TYR A 77 14.40 7.89 10.34
N LEU A 78 13.83 6.87 9.74
CA LEU A 78 13.67 6.73 8.29
C LEU A 78 12.22 6.39 7.98
N ARG A 79 11.58 7.18 7.09
CA ARG A 79 10.29 6.83 6.49
C ARG A 79 10.47 6.51 5.01
N HIS A 80 9.77 5.51 4.52
CA HIS A 80 9.76 5.15 3.11
C HIS A 80 8.44 4.50 2.70
N PHE A 81 8.22 4.46 1.38
CA PHE A 81 7.14 3.69 0.79
C PHE A 81 7.55 3.10 -0.56
N VAL A 82 6.99 1.95 -0.92
CA VAL A 82 7.11 1.28 -2.22
C VAL A 82 5.79 0.55 -2.51
N GLY A 83 4.66 1.23 -2.34
CA GLY A 83 3.34 0.62 -2.52
C GLY A 83 3.17 -0.67 -1.69
N GLY A 84 2.66 -1.74 -2.30
CA GLY A 84 2.46 -3.04 -1.64
C GLY A 84 3.75 -3.73 -1.16
N GLY A 85 4.91 -3.33 -1.68
CA GLY A 85 6.23 -3.83 -1.28
C GLY A 85 6.77 -3.26 0.03
N THR A 86 6.15 -2.19 0.53
CA THR A 86 6.62 -1.42 1.69
C THR A 86 6.91 -2.31 2.90
N GLY A 87 6.01 -3.23 3.23
CA GLY A 87 6.14 -4.04 4.44
C GLY A 87 7.27 -5.06 4.42
N VAL A 88 7.76 -5.50 3.24
CA VAL A 88 8.93 -6.35 3.11
C VAL A 88 10.20 -5.51 2.87
N MET A 89 10.07 -4.32 2.28
CA MET A 89 11.19 -3.38 2.14
C MET A 89 11.60 -2.78 3.50
N SER A 90 10.66 -2.55 4.41
CA SER A 90 10.93 -1.95 5.73
C SER A 90 11.94 -2.74 6.55
N PRO A 91 11.80 -4.07 6.74
CA PRO A 91 12.81 -4.86 7.44
C PRO A 91 14.15 -4.91 6.70
N ILE A 92 14.20 -4.75 5.36
CA ILE A 92 15.45 -4.62 4.61
C ILE A 92 16.20 -3.34 5.01
N HIS A 93 15.51 -2.21 5.14
CA HIS A 93 16.11 -0.96 5.61
C HIS A 93 16.55 -1.06 7.08
N GLY A 94 15.72 -1.63 7.95
CA GLY A 94 16.09 -1.90 9.34
C GLY A 94 17.32 -2.83 9.44
N TRP A 95 17.38 -3.87 8.60
CA TRP A 95 18.53 -4.75 8.47
C TRP A 95 19.79 -3.97 8.05
N MET A 96 19.69 -3.07 7.07
CA MET A 96 20.82 -2.23 6.64
C MET A 96 21.35 -1.37 7.81
N HIS A 97 20.47 -0.80 8.62
CA HIS A 97 20.86 -0.02 9.81
C HIS A 97 21.67 -0.85 10.80
N VAL A 98 21.19 -2.02 11.17
CA VAL A 98 21.87 -2.89 12.14
C VAL A 98 23.10 -3.57 11.53
N ALA A 99 23.00 -4.10 10.31
CA ALA A 99 24.10 -4.77 9.63
C ALA A 99 25.31 -3.85 9.34
N SER A 100 25.09 -2.53 9.25
CA SER A 100 26.14 -1.53 9.12
C SER A 100 27.02 -1.41 10.38
N GLY A 101 26.53 -1.90 11.52
CA GLY A 101 27.18 -1.77 12.83
C GLY A 101 27.06 -0.38 13.45
N LYS A 102 26.20 0.51 12.89
CA LYS A 102 25.95 1.83 13.48
C LYS A 102 24.93 1.80 14.60
N PHE A 103 23.99 0.88 14.54
CA PHE A 103 22.93 0.67 15.50
C PHE A 103 22.90 -0.80 15.90
N ASP A 104 22.63 -1.08 17.15
CA ASP A 104 22.47 -2.44 17.66
C ASP A 104 21.03 -2.92 17.60
N THR A 105 20.07 -1.99 17.63
CA THR A 105 18.64 -2.27 17.57
C THR A 105 17.94 -1.33 16.58
N CYS A 106 16.92 -1.87 15.90
CA CYS A 106 16.06 -1.08 15.03
C CYS A 106 14.61 -1.56 15.17
N LEU A 107 13.72 -0.64 15.50
CA LEU A 107 12.28 -0.88 15.49
C LEU A 107 11.77 -0.62 14.06
N VAL A 108 11.12 -1.61 13.48
CA VAL A 108 10.48 -1.49 12.15
C VAL A 108 8.99 -1.52 12.34
N VAL A 109 8.30 -0.49 11.86
CA VAL A 109 6.86 -0.31 12.02
C VAL A 109 6.23 -0.12 10.64
N CYS A 110 5.14 -0.82 10.39
CA CYS A 110 4.30 -0.55 9.22
C CYS A 110 2.87 -0.35 9.67
N GLU A 111 2.28 0.73 9.24
CA GLU A 111 0.90 1.08 9.54
C GLU A 111 0.20 1.45 8.23
N GLU A 112 -1.09 1.13 8.15
CA GLU A 112 -1.95 1.59 7.08
C GLU A 112 -3.37 1.76 7.57
N LYS A 113 -3.93 2.94 7.36
CA LYS A 113 -5.34 3.23 7.57
C LYS A 113 -5.97 3.63 6.24
N MET A 114 -6.59 2.65 5.57
CA MET A 114 -7.20 2.85 4.24
C MET A 114 -8.61 3.42 4.32
N SER A 115 -9.28 3.26 5.45
CA SER A 115 -10.70 3.55 5.61
C SER A 115 -11.10 5.03 5.53
N PRO A 116 -10.23 6.04 5.73
CA PRO A 116 -10.57 7.44 5.53
C PRO A 116 -10.93 7.79 4.10
N CYS A 117 -10.36 7.11 3.10
CA CYS A 117 -10.51 7.42 1.68
C CYS A 117 -11.90 7.10 1.13
N SER A 118 -12.50 8.05 0.42
CA SER A 118 -13.83 8.00 -0.20
C SER A 118 -13.73 8.35 -1.70
N PRO A 119 -14.58 7.83 -2.60
CA PRO A 119 -15.77 7.00 -2.33
C PRO A 119 -15.46 5.55 -1.94
N HIS A 120 -14.27 5.07 -2.24
CA HIS A 120 -13.81 3.73 -1.86
C HIS A 120 -12.27 3.75 -1.74
N PRO A 121 -11.67 3.09 -0.74
CA PRO A 121 -10.20 3.05 -0.59
C PRO A 121 -9.45 2.61 -1.85
N ALA A 122 -10.03 1.72 -2.65
CA ALA A 122 -9.43 1.33 -3.95
C ALA A 122 -9.27 2.50 -4.93
N GLY A 123 -10.02 3.59 -4.77
CA GLY A 123 -9.87 4.81 -5.57
C GLY A 123 -8.52 5.51 -5.36
N ALA A 124 -7.90 5.35 -4.19
CA ALA A 124 -6.56 5.90 -3.92
C ALA A 124 -5.50 5.34 -4.87
N PHE A 125 -5.69 4.13 -5.37
CA PHE A 125 -4.77 3.50 -6.33
C PHE A 125 -4.76 4.17 -7.71
N VAL A 126 -5.70 5.07 -8.02
CA VAL A 126 -5.63 5.84 -9.27
C VAL A 126 -4.32 6.64 -9.38
N THR A 127 -3.75 7.02 -8.23
CA THR A 127 -2.50 7.79 -8.18
C THR A 127 -1.25 7.00 -8.57
N ILE A 128 -1.34 5.66 -8.67
CA ILE A 128 -0.23 4.80 -9.10
C ILE A 128 -0.09 4.73 -10.63
N PHE A 129 -1.16 5.08 -11.36
CA PHE A 129 -1.18 5.04 -12.82
C PHE A 129 -0.56 6.29 -13.43
N ASP A 130 0.08 6.12 -14.59
CA ASP A 130 0.60 7.26 -15.35
C ASP A 130 -0.55 8.21 -15.73
N HIS A 131 -0.41 9.47 -15.32
CA HIS A 131 -1.47 10.47 -15.45
C HIS A 131 -1.78 10.85 -16.91
N THR A 132 -0.88 10.57 -17.85
CA THR A 132 -1.03 10.93 -19.25
C THR A 132 -1.55 9.77 -20.10
N THR A 133 -1.04 8.56 -19.86
CA THR A 133 -1.27 7.39 -20.71
C THR A 133 -2.27 6.39 -20.13
N GLU A 134 -2.46 6.37 -18.81
CA GLU A 134 -3.26 5.34 -18.14
C GLU A 134 -4.48 5.91 -17.39
N GLN A 135 -4.32 6.99 -16.60
CA GLN A 135 -5.44 7.59 -15.85
C GLN A 135 -6.60 8.05 -16.76
N PRO A 136 -6.37 8.62 -17.98
CA PRO A 136 -7.47 9.01 -18.86
C PRO A 136 -8.33 7.84 -19.36
N LEU A 137 -7.84 6.61 -19.23
CA LEU A 137 -8.60 5.38 -19.56
C LEU A 137 -9.43 4.88 -18.38
N GLU A 138 -9.43 5.58 -17.25
CA GLU A 138 -10.18 5.23 -16.03
C GLU A 138 -9.88 3.81 -15.52
N LEU A 139 -8.59 3.42 -15.55
CA LEU A 139 -8.13 2.14 -15.04
C LEU A 139 -8.19 2.09 -13.50
N THR A 140 -8.44 0.90 -12.98
CA THR A 140 -8.29 0.57 -11.55
C THR A 140 -7.41 -0.67 -11.38
N LEU A 141 -6.92 -0.93 -10.17
CA LEU A 141 -6.14 -2.13 -9.90
C LEU A 141 -6.90 -3.42 -10.21
N ILE A 142 -8.24 -3.46 -10.05
CA ILE A 142 -9.05 -4.63 -10.42
C ILE A 142 -8.90 -4.95 -11.91
N HIS A 143 -8.91 -3.94 -12.79
CA HIS A 143 -8.70 -4.12 -14.23
C HIS A 143 -7.31 -4.69 -14.53
N ILE A 144 -6.28 -4.11 -13.92
CA ILE A 144 -4.88 -4.50 -14.14
C ILE A 144 -4.64 -5.94 -13.68
N PHE A 145 -5.12 -6.30 -12.49
CA PHE A 145 -4.97 -7.66 -11.98
C PHE A 145 -5.80 -8.67 -12.75
N ALA A 146 -6.96 -8.26 -13.27
CA ALA A 146 -7.75 -9.13 -14.14
C ALA A 146 -7.05 -9.40 -15.48
N LEU A 147 -6.44 -8.36 -16.10
CA LEU A 147 -5.62 -8.51 -17.29
C LEU A 147 -4.42 -9.45 -17.06
N GLU A 148 -3.72 -9.28 -15.93
CA GLU A 148 -2.59 -10.14 -15.58
C GLU A 148 -3.04 -11.58 -15.26
N MET A 149 -4.14 -11.76 -14.49
CA MET A 149 -4.71 -13.08 -14.20
C MET A 149 -5.12 -13.81 -15.49
N ALA A 150 -5.80 -13.12 -16.41
CA ALA A 150 -6.19 -13.70 -17.71
C ALA A 150 -4.96 -14.14 -18.51
N ARG A 151 -3.88 -13.33 -18.50
CA ARG A 151 -2.62 -13.69 -19.16
C ARG A 151 -1.93 -14.89 -18.49
N PHE A 152 -1.88 -14.91 -17.15
CA PHE A 152 -1.34 -15.99 -16.35
C PHE A 152 -2.09 -17.32 -16.62
N MET A 153 -3.42 -17.28 -16.61
CA MET A 153 -4.26 -18.44 -16.92
C MET A 153 -3.99 -18.96 -18.33
N HIS A 154 -3.95 -18.05 -19.31
CA HIS A 154 -3.70 -18.42 -20.71
C HIS A 154 -2.31 -19.05 -20.88
N ALA A 155 -1.26 -18.46 -20.28
CA ALA A 155 0.11 -18.92 -20.45
C ALA A 155 0.38 -20.28 -19.81
N TYR A 156 -0.19 -20.54 -18.64
CA TYR A 156 0.09 -21.75 -17.86
C TYR A 156 -1.07 -22.76 -17.82
N GLY A 157 -2.20 -22.43 -18.45
CA GLY A 157 -3.36 -23.31 -18.58
C GLY A 157 -4.16 -23.51 -17.30
N TYR A 158 -4.11 -22.58 -16.34
CA TYR A 158 -4.92 -22.63 -15.14
C TYR A 158 -6.40 -22.36 -15.44
N THR A 159 -7.28 -23.03 -14.68
CA THR A 159 -8.70 -22.69 -14.61
C THR A 159 -8.99 -21.78 -13.42
N GLU A 160 -10.12 -21.09 -13.42
CA GLU A 160 -10.56 -20.25 -12.32
C GLU A 160 -10.76 -21.06 -11.03
N GLU A 161 -11.27 -22.32 -11.14
CA GLU A 161 -11.47 -23.24 -10.01
C GLU A 161 -10.15 -23.69 -9.38
N GLU A 162 -9.10 -23.90 -10.18
CA GLU A 162 -7.77 -24.22 -9.66
C GLU A 162 -7.20 -23.07 -8.84
N ILE A 163 -7.34 -21.85 -9.32
CA ILE A 163 -6.89 -20.62 -8.65
C ILE A 163 -7.71 -20.37 -7.38
N ALA A 164 -9.02 -20.52 -7.43
CA ALA A 164 -9.93 -20.33 -6.30
C ALA A 164 -9.57 -21.20 -5.06
N ARG A 165 -8.83 -22.31 -5.23
CA ARG A 165 -8.33 -23.12 -4.10
C ARG A 165 -7.42 -22.32 -3.18
N VAL A 166 -6.69 -21.33 -3.71
CA VAL A 166 -5.83 -20.44 -2.90
C VAL A 166 -6.67 -19.63 -1.93
N SER A 167 -7.74 -18.94 -2.42
CA SER A 167 -8.67 -18.22 -1.56
C SER A 167 -9.29 -19.12 -0.48
N VAL A 168 -9.71 -20.32 -0.84
CA VAL A 168 -10.27 -21.31 0.10
C VAL A 168 -9.26 -21.67 1.20
N THR A 169 -8.02 -21.99 0.82
CA THR A 169 -6.97 -22.39 1.77
C THR A 169 -6.58 -21.24 2.69
N HIS A 170 -6.35 -20.04 2.13
CA HIS A 170 -5.90 -18.90 2.93
C HIS A 170 -7.00 -18.42 3.91
N LYS A 171 -8.25 -18.32 3.48
CA LYS A 171 -9.35 -17.93 4.38
C LYS A 171 -9.58 -18.96 5.50
N ARG A 172 -9.47 -20.24 5.20
CA ARG A 172 -9.53 -21.31 6.20
C ARG A 172 -8.35 -21.23 7.19
N ASN A 173 -7.14 -21.02 6.70
CA ASN A 173 -5.95 -20.86 7.54
C ASN A 173 -6.08 -19.67 8.51
N ALA A 174 -6.73 -18.59 8.07
CA ALA A 174 -6.98 -17.40 8.87
C ALA A 174 -7.92 -17.62 10.06
N LEU A 175 -8.69 -18.73 10.11
CA LEU A 175 -9.54 -19.05 11.25
C LEU A 175 -8.77 -19.18 12.57
N ASP A 176 -7.48 -19.52 12.48
CA ASP A 176 -6.60 -19.65 13.63
C ASP A 176 -5.77 -18.37 13.90
N HIS A 177 -5.93 -17.32 13.10
CA HIS A 177 -5.12 -16.11 13.20
C HIS A 177 -5.83 -15.04 14.05
N PRO A 178 -5.24 -14.57 15.18
CA PRO A 178 -5.93 -13.66 16.11
C PRO A 178 -6.19 -12.27 15.51
N ALA A 179 -5.39 -11.82 14.53
CA ALA A 179 -5.57 -10.52 13.88
C ALA A 179 -6.51 -10.56 12.66
N ALA A 180 -7.06 -11.72 12.29
CA ALA A 180 -7.80 -11.87 11.04
C ALA A 180 -9.10 -11.06 10.99
N GLN A 181 -9.28 -10.34 9.87
CA GLN A 181 -10.49 -9.55 9.59
C GLN A 181 -11.63 -10.41 9.01
N ILE A 182 -11.32 -11.32 8.08
CA ILE A 182 -12.32 -12.10 7.34
C ILE A 182 -11.99 -13.60 7.28
N PRO A 183 -11.69 -14.21 8.46
CA PRO A 183 -11.46 -15.65 8.51
C PRO A 183 -12.78 -16.38 8.17
N GLU A 184 -12.75 -17.27 7.20
CA GLU A 184 -13.97 -17.92 6.71
C GLU A 184 -13.68 -19.32 6.15
N ASN A 185 -14.57 -20.27 6.42
CA ASN A 185 -14.51 -21.60 5.82
C ASN A 185 -15.43 -21.63 4.58
N ILE A 186 -14.86 -21.29 3.43
CA ILE A 186 -15.55 -21.26 2.14
C ILE A 186 -15.14 -22.44 1.26
N THR A 187 -15.89 -22.65 0.18
CA THR A 187 -15.61 -23.66 -0.84
C THR A 187 -15.22 -23.00 -2.16
N VAL A 188 -14.65 -23.78 -3.10
CA VAL A 188 -14.41 -23.32 -4.48
C VAL A 188 -15.72 -22.87 -5.14
N ALA A 189 -16.84 -23.56 -4.88
CA ALA A 189 -18.14 -23.15 -5.41
C ALA A 189 -18.59 -21.77 -4.89
N ASP A 190 -18.30 -21.43 -3.63
CA ASP A 190 -18.59 -20.10 -3.08
C ASP A 190 -17.77 -19.00 -3.77
N VAL A 191 -16.48 -19.28 -4.04
CA VAL A 191 -15.62 -18.34 -4.78
C VAL A 191 -16.17 -18.15 -6.19
N MET A 192 -16.47 -19.24 -6.90
CA MET A 192 -16.99 -19.21 -8.27
C MET A 192 -18.35 -18.52 -8.37
N ALA A 193 -19.21 -18.64 -7.35
CA ALA A 193 -20.52 -17.99 -7.28
C ALA A 193 -20.44 -16.52 -6.80
N SER A 194 -19.28 -16.07 -6.32
CA SER A 194 -19.13 -14.71 -5.84
C SER A 194 -19.20 -13.69 -6.99
N LYS A 195 -19.56 -12.44 -6.64
CA LYS A 195 -19.78 -11.38 -7.64
C LYS A 195 -18.56 -11.20 -8.55
N LEU A 196 -18.76 -11.35 -9.85
CA LEU A 196 -17.78 -11.00 -10.88
C LEU A 196 -17.57 -9.47 -10.90
N LEU A 197 -16.33 -9.03 -10.81
CA LEU A 197 -15.95 -7.62 -10.81
C LEU A 197 -15.33 -7.22 -12.15
N SER A 198 -14.34 -7.98 -12.59
CA SER A 198 -13.69 -7.81 -13.90
C SER A 198 -13.14 -9.17 -14.29
N TRP A 199 -13.70 -9.83 -15.31
CA TRP A 199 -13.32 -11.19 -15.66
C TRP A 199 -11.79 -11.33 -15.83
N PRO A 200 -11.13 -12.36 -15.25
CA PRO A 200 -11.70 -13.47 -14.48
C PRO A 200 -11.86 -13.21 -12.97
N VAL A 201 -11.56 -12.00 -12.48
CA VAL A 201 -11.53 -11.65 -11.04
C VAL A 201 -12.93 -11.48 -10.46
N LYS A 202 -13.19 -12.23 -9.40
CA LYS A 202 -14.41 -12.20 -8.59
C LYS A 202 -14.15 -11.59 -7.20
N ARG A 203 -15.21 -11.33 -6.48
CA ARG A 203 -15.14 -10.71 -5.15
C ARG A 203 -14.30 -11.48 -4.13
N LEU A 204 -14.39 -12.81 -4.12
CA LEU A 204 -13.67 -13.66 -3.17
C LEU A 204 -12.23 -13.99 -3.62
N ASP A 205 -11.85 -13.60 -4.84
CA ASP A 205 -10.46 -13.71 -5.31
C ASP A 205 -9.57 -12.58 -4.74
N ILE A 206 -10.17 -11.56 -4.07
CA ILE A 206 -9.49 -10.33 -3.65
C ILE A 206 -9.43 -10.25 -2.13
N SER A 207 -8.29 -9.79 -1.60
CA SER A 207 -8.11 -9.43 -0.19
C SER A 207 -9.00 -8.23 0.18
N PRO A 208 -9.45 -8.12 1.44
CA PRO A 208 -10.22 -6.96 1.90
C PRO A 208 -9.33 -5.71 2.04
N THR A 209 -9.92 -4.54 1.87
CA THR A 209 -9.32 -3.29 2.38
C THR A 209 -9.37 -3.31 3.90
N SER A 210 -8.29 -2.87 4.53
CA SER A 210 -8.11 -3.02 5.98
C SER A 210 -7.37 -1.83 6.57
N ASP A 211 -7.60 -1.59 7.85
CA ASP A 211 -6.79 -0.75 8.72
C ASP A 211 -6.03 -1.64 9.70
N GLY A 212 -4.79 -1.31 10.02
CA GLY A 212 -4.00 -2.03 11.00
C GLY A 212 -2.52 -1.68 10.98
N ALA A 213 -1.81 -2.14 12.00
CA ALA A 213 -0.37 -1.91 12.16
C ALA A 213 0.35 -3.19 12.60
N VAL A 214 1.62 -3.28 12.20
CA VAL A 214 2.56 -4.34 12.59
C VAL A 214 3.90 -3.70 12.94
N ALA A 215 4.56 -4.22 13.97
CA ALA A 215 5.91 -3.83 14.35
C ALA A 215 6.78 -5.06 14.60
N ILE A 216 8.06 -4.96 14.28
CA ILE A 216 9.08 -5.94 14.65
C ILE A 216 10.29 -5.25 15.24
N VAL A 217 11.01 -5.96 16.09
CA VAL A 217 12.30 -5.51 16.64
C VAL A 217 13.43 -6.28 15.97
N LEU A 218 14.34 -5.56 15.32
CA LEU A 218 15.59 -6.08 14.79
C LEU A 218 16.72 -5.81 15.76
N ALA A 219 17.61 -6.78 15.92
CA ALA A 219 18.79 -6.65 16.79
C ALA A 219 20.05 -7.25 16.16
N SER A 220 21.20 -6.71 16.57
CA SER A 220 22.51 -7.30 16.31
C SER A 220 22.64 -8.66 17.01
N GLU A 221 23.55 -9.50 16.54
CA GLU A 221 23.83 -10.80 17.13
C GLU A 221 24.18 -10.71 18.63
N ASP A 222 24.95 -9.70 18.99
CA ASP A 222 25.37 -9.50 20.39
C ASP A 222 24.18 -9.21 21.31
N VAL A 223 23.25 -8.35 20.87
CA VAL A 223 22.04 -8.03 21.64
C VAL A 223 21.11 -9.24 21.71
N ALA A 224 20.86 -9.91 20.58
CA ALA A 224 19.97 -11.07 20.52
C ALA A 224 20.47 -12.22 21.44
N ARG A 225 21.77 -12.52 21.41
CA ARG A 225 22.35 -13.58 22.25
C ARG A 225 22.43 -13.19 23.72
N ALA A 226 22.76 -11.94 24.04
CA ALA A 226 22.88 -11.47 25.44
C ALA A 226 21.55 -11.56 26.19
N ARG A 227 20.44 -11.43 25.49
CA ARG A 227 19.08 -11.49 26.08
C ARG A 227 18.50 -12.89 26.20
N GLY A 228 19.17 -13.91 25.68
CA GLY A 228 18.70 -15.30 25.73
C GLY A 228 17.42 -15.53 24.91
N ILE A 229 17.09 -14.61 23.98
CA ILE A 229 15.98 -14.73 23.03
C ILE A 229 16.44 -15.66 21.91
N THR A 230 15.55 -16.50 21.45
CA THR A 230 15.81 -17.33 20.27
C THR A 230 15.78 -16.47 19.02
N PRO A 231 16.93 -16.18 18.40
CA PRO A 231 16.98 -15.29 17.25
C PRO A 231 16.47 -16.00 16.00
N VAL A 232 15.70 -15.29 15.21
CA VAL A 232 15.37 -15.67 13.83
C VAL A 232 16.11 -14.72 12.91
N TRP A 233 17.12 -15.25 12.22
CA TRP A 233 18.07 -14.45 11.44
C TRP A 233 17.50 -14.01 10.11
N ILE A 234 17.81 -12.80 9.67
CA ILE A 234 17.69 -12.40 8.28
C ILE A 234 18.92 -12.93 7.56
N GLU A 235 18.74 -13.96 6.74
CA GLU A 235 19.82 -14.66 6.03
C GLU A 235 20.05 -14.10 4.62
N GLY A 236 19.00 -13.57 3.98
CA GLY A 236 19.10 -13.01 2.65
C GLY A 236 18.06 -11.92 2.41
N VAL A 237 18.47 -10.91 1.66
CA VAL A 237 17.58 -9.83 1.22
C VAL A 237 17.77 -9.57 -0.26
N GLY A 238 16.68 -9.27 -0.96
CA GLY A 238 16.69 -8.90 -2.37
C GLY A 238 15.61 -7.89 -2.68
N TYR A 239 15.97 -6.90 -3.51
CA TYR A 239 15.01 -5.94 -4.02
C TYR A 239 15.46 -5.50 -5.42
N ARG A 240 14.55 -5.61 -6.38
CA ARG A 240 14.85 -5.35 -7.79
C ARG A 240 13.66 -4.71 -8.49
N LEU A 241 13.98 -3.78 -9.37
CA LEU A 241 13.04 -3.21 -10.33
C LEU A 241 13.10 -4.02 -11.63
N ASP A 242 11.96 -4.30 -12.24
CA ASP A 242 11.87 -4.90 -13.58
C ASP A 242 11.78 -3.79 -14.63
N THR A 243 10.59 -3.28 -14.93
CA THR A 243 10.37 -2.22 -15.92
C THR A 243 9.56 -1.06 -15.36
N ALA A 244 9.65 0.12 -16.01
CA ALA A 244 8.90 1.29 -15.60
C ALA A 244 7.39 1.17 -15.85
N TYR A 245 6.97 0.40 -16.88
CA TYR A 245 5.55 0.26 -17.25
C TYR A 245 5.12 -1.20 -17.15
N TRP A 246 4.02 -1.45 -16.41
CA TRP A 246 3.54 -2.80 -16.17
C TRP A 246 3.12 -3.55 -17.45
N CYS A 247 2.56 -2.86 -18.45
CA CYS A 247 2.11 -3.46 -19.71
C CYS A 247 3.23 -3.71 -20.72
N THR A 248 4.48 -3.37 -20.39
CA THR A 248 5.64 -3.53 -21.29
C THR A 248 6.60 -4.63 -20.84
N ARG A 249 6.08 -5.64 -20.15
CA ARG A 249 6.80 -6.83 -19.66
C ARG A 249 6.01 -8.10 -19.92
N ASP A 250 6.60 -9.25 -19.61
CA ASP A 250 5.86 -10.51 -19.57
C ASP A 250 4.91 -10.53 -18.38
N LEU A 251 3.61 -10.37 -18.64
CA LEU A 251 2.58 -10.40 -17.59
C LEU A 251 2.32 -11.80 -17.03
N ALA A 252 2.82 -12.86 -17.68
CA ALA A 252 2.66 -14.22 -17.19
C ALA A 252 3.70 -14.60 -16.12
N PHE A 253 4.89 -14.00 -16.18
CA PHE A 253 5.98 -14.34 -15.26
C PHE A 253 6.44 -13.10 -14.47
N PRO A 254 6.55 -13.17 -13.12
CA PRO A 254 6.92 -12.05 -12.27
C PRO A 254 8.45 -11.88 -12.22
N GLU A 255 9.05 -11.30 -13.24
CA GLU A 255 10.49 -11.09 -13.35
C GLU A 255 11.06 -10.32 -12.15
N TYR A 256 10.33 -9.29 -11.68
CA TYR A 256 10.70 -8.52 -10.49
C TYR A 256 10.86 -9.38 -9.22
N VAL A 257 10.04 -10.44 -9.07
CA VAL A 257 10.16 -11.39 -7.97
C VAL A 257 11.38 -12.29 -8.16
N ALA A 258 11.55 -12.83 -9.37
CA ALA A 258 12.64 -13.75 -9.66
C ALA A 258 14.01 -13.10 -9.47
N LEU A 259 14.17 -11.84 -9.92
CA LEU A 259 15.41 -11.07 -9.76
C LEU A 259 15.71 -10.80 -8.26
N ALA A 260 14.70 -10.37 -7.50
CA ALA A 260 14.87 -10.15 -6.07
C ALA A 260 15.13 -11.45 -5.30
N ALA A 261 14.47 -12.55 -5.68
CA ALA A 261 14.71 -13.87 -5.08
C ALA A 261 16.15 -14.36 -5.34
N GLN A 262 16.68 -14.18 -6.56
CA GLN A 262 18.06 -14.56 -6.88
C GLN A 262 19.08 -13.86 -5.98
N ASP A 263 18.93 -12.55 -5.74
CA ASP A 263 19.80 -11.80 -4.82
C ASP A 263 19.71 -12.35 -3.40
N ALA A 264 18.49 -12.55 -2.90
CA ALA A 264 18.26 -13.07 -1.56
C ALA A 264 18.82 -14.50 -1.39
N TYR A 265 18.66 -15.36 -2.38
CA TYR A 265 19.20 -16.73 -2.39
C TYR A 265 20.72 -16.74 -2.45
N GLN A 266 21.32 -15.89 -3.28
CA GLN A 266 22.78 -15.75 -3.33
C GLN A 266 23.35 -15.35 -1.97
N MET A 267 22.72 -14.41 -1.29
CA MET A 267 23.14 -13.96 0.04
C MET A 267 22.97 -15.04 1.10
N ALA A 268 21.84 -15.80 1.05
CA ALA A 268 21.51 -16.88 2.00
C ALA A 268 22.23 -18.21 1.68
N GLY A 269 22.95 -18.31 0.56
CA GLY A 269 23.61 -19.54 0.11
C GLY A 269 22.64 -20.64 -0.36
N ILE A 270 21.44 -20.25 -0.83
CA ILE A 270 20.40 -21.17 -1.32
C ILE A 270 20.62 -21.43 -2.80
N SER A 271 20.66 -22.72 -3.17
CA SER A 271 20.82 -23.17 -4.56
C SER A 271 19.61 -23.91 -5.11
N ARG A 272 18.81 -24.50 -4.24
CA ARG A 272 17.61 -25.27 -4.57
C ARG A 272 16.43 -24.81 -3.69
N PRO A 273 15.80 -23.66 -4.01
CA PRO A 273 14.81 -23.05 -3.13
C PRO A 273 13.64 -24.00 -2.78
N ALA A 274 13.18 -24.83 -3.72
CA ALA A 274 12.13 -25.80 -3.46
C ALA A 274 12.48 -26.89 -2.40
N GLU A 275 13.77 -27.10 -2.12
CA GLU A 275 14.23 -28.11 -1.15
C GLU A 275 14.77 -27.47 0.13
N GLU A 276 15.07 -26.17 0.11
CA GLU A 276 15.77 -25.48 1.19
C GLU A 276 14.90 -24.46 1.94
N ILE A 277 13.66 -24.20 1.46
CA ILE A 277 12.68 -23.32 2.09
C ILE A 277 11.50 -24.13 2.59
N ASP A 278 11.19 -24.01 3.88
CA ASP A 278 10.14 -24.76 4.57
C ASP A 278 8.81 -24.00 4.65
N VAL A 279 8.83 -22.65 4.67
CA VAL A 279 7.65 -21.80 4.80
C VAL A 279 7.67 -20.68 3.77
N TRP A 280 6.56 -20.52 3.06
CA TRP A 280 6.43 -19.57 1.95
C TRP A 280 5.37 -18.53 2.25
N GLU A 281 5.75 -17.25 2.23
CA GLU A 281 4.87 -16.09 2.46
C GLU A 281 4.89 -15.14 1.24
N PRO A 282 4.42 -15.60 0.04
CA PRO A 282 4.24 -14.70 -1.09
C PRO A 282 3.13 -13.68 -0.79
N TYR A 283 3.21 -12.47 -1.34
CA TYR A 283 2.15 -11.48 -1.21
C TYR A 283 0.96 -11.87 -2.10
N ASP A 284 -0.21 -11.98 -1.48
CA ASP A 284 -1.43 -12.57 -2.02
C ASP A 284 -2.64 -11.61 -1.98
N PRO A 285 -2.55 -10.38 -2.54
CA PRO A 285 -3.69 -9.47 -2.58
C PRO A 285 -4.81 -9.98 -3.50
N PHE A 286 -4.49 -10.87 -4.42
CA PHE A 286 -5.38 -11.68 -5.25
C PHE A 286 -4.90 -13.13 -5.20
N ASP A 287 -5.81 -14.07 -5.35
CA ASP A 287 -5.49 -15.50 -5.20
C ASP A 287 -4.48 -16.01 -6.25
N TYR A 288 -4.64 -15.65 -7.54
CA TYR A 288 -3.67 -16.03 -8.56
C TYR A 288 -2.27 -15.43 -8.29
N LYS A 289 -2.18 -14.29 -7.59
CA LYS A 289 -0.90 -13.64 -7.27
C LYS A 289 -0.01 -14.53 -6.40
N ALA A 290 -0.58 -15.28 -5.47
CA ALA A 290 0.19 -16.24 -4.69
C ALA A 290 0.91 -17.26 -5.61
N LEU A 291 0.20 -17.85 -6.57
CA LEU A 291 0.77 -18.79 -7.54
C LEU A 291 1.75 -18.14 -8.51
N HIS A 292 1.41 -16.93 -8.99
CA HIS A 292 2.26 -16.12 -9.86
C HIS A 292 3.60 -15.82 -9.17
N HIS A 293 3.57 -15.36 -7.92
CA HIS A 293 4.77 -15.08 -7.15
C HIS A 293 5.56 -16.34 -6.82
N MET A 294 4.90 -17.46 -6.57
CA MET A 294 5.59 -18.75 -6.38
C MET A 294 6.37 -19.17 -7.64
N ASN A 295 5.89 -18.85 -8.87
CA ASN A 295 6.69 -19.08 -10.07
C ASN A 295 8.00 -18.29 -10.02
N GLY A 296 7.96 -17.02 -9.57
CA GLY A 296 9.15 -16.19 -9.39
C GLY A 296 10.08 -16.69 -8.29
N LEU A 297 9.53 -17.04 -7.13
CA LEU A 297 10.30 -17.56 -5.99
C LEU A 297 10.94 -18.93 -6.27
N LEU A 298 10.27 -19.81 -6.99
CA LEU A 298 10.82 -21.09 -7.42
C LEU A 298 11.68 -20.99 -8.69
N LEU A 299 11.81 -19.80 -9.28
CA LEU A 299 12.51 -19.53 -10.54
C LEU A 299 12.00 -20.39 -11.71
N ASP A 300 10.70 -20.77 -11.65
CA ASP A 300 10.06 -21.64 -12.65
C ASP A 300 9.29 -20.84 -13.70
N ARG A 301 9.97 -20.43 -14.77
CA ARG A 301 9.34 -19.74 -15.91
C ARG A 301 8.31 -20.57 -16.65
N THR A 302 8.28 -21.87 -16.43
CA THR A 302 7.31 -22.77 -17.10
C THR A 302 5.98 -22.87 -16.36
N GLY A 303 5.92 -22.46 -15.08
CA GLY A 303 4.77 -22.58 -14.20
C GLY A 303 4.37 -24.03 -13.85
N ARG A 304 5.09 -25.02 -14.38
CA ARG A 304 4.72 -26.44 -14.24
C ARG A 304 4.93 -26.96 -12.83
N SER A 305 5.95 -26.49 -12.13
CA SER A 305 6.27 -26.93 -10.78
C SER A 305 5.21 -26.43 -9.80
N VAL A 306 4.86 -25.15 -9.87
CA VAL A 306 3.84 -24.53 -9.01
C VAL A 306 2.48 -25.19 -9.23
N ARG A 307 2.07 -25.43 -10.47
CA ARG A 307 0.80 -26.11 -10.76
C ARG A 307 0.76 -27.52 -10.20
N ARG A 308 1.82 -28.31 -10.37
CA ARG A 308 1.90 -29.67 -9.78
C ARG A 308 1.86 -29.65 -8.25
N LEU A 309 2.50 -28.67 -7.61
CA LEU A 309 2.45 -28.50 -6.16
C LEU A 309 1.02 -28.16 -5.68
N LEU A 310 0.32 -27.28 -6.41
CA LEU A 310 -1.09 -26.97 -6.12
C LEU A 310 -1.99 -28.21 -6.25
N GLU A 311 -1.86 -28.96 -7.36
CA GLU A 311 -2.62 -30.17 -7.61
C GLU A 311 -2.37 -31.24 -6.53
N ALA A 312 -1.14 -31.35 -6.03
CA ALA A 312 -0.73 -32.28 -4.99
C ALA A 312 -1.14 -31.83 -3.57
N GLY A 313 -1.73 -30.64 -3.37
CA GLY A 313 -2.02 -30.10 -2.05
C GLY A 313 -0.77 -29.69 -1.26
N ALA A 314 0.36 -29.48 -1.94
CA ALA A 314 1.64 -29.16 -1.28
C ALA A 314 1.63 -27.80 -0.57
N PHE A 315 0.74 -26.90 -0.96
CA PHE A 315 0.60 -25.55 -0.39
C PHE A 315 -0.28 -25.48 0.86
N GLU A 316 -0.88 -26.60 1.26
CA GLU A 316 -1.62 -26.68 2.51
C GLU A 316 -0.69 -26.48 3.72
N ARG A 317 -1.24 -26.08 4.90
CA ARG A 317 -0.44 -25.84 6.13
C ARG A 317 0.38 -27.07 6.55
N ASP A 318 -0.14 -28.26 6.31
CA ASP A 318 0.51 -29.55 6.55
C ASP A 318 1.17 -30.17 5.31
N GLY A 319 1.19 -29.42 4.21
CA GLY A 319 1.81 -29.82 2.96
C GLY A 319 3.34 -29.68 2.97
N THR A 320 3.98 -30.06 1.87
CA THR A 320 5.45 -30.00 1.73
C THR A 320 6.01 -28.61 1.46
N HIS A 321 5.16 -27.66 1.04
CA HIS A 321 5.51 -26.27 0.72
C HIS A 321 4.44 -25.34 1.29
N PRO A 322 4.21 -25.32 2.61
CA PRO A 322 3.12 -24.53 3.19
C PRO A 322 3.21 -23.06 2.77
N MET A 323 2.15 -22.62 2.10
CA MET A 323 2.04 -21.27 1.56
C MET A 323 1.02 -20.46 2.36
N CYS A 324 1.43 -19.33 2.89
CA CYS A 324 0.62 -18.48 3.79
C CYS A 324 -0.11 -19.33 4.86
N PRO A 325 0.61 -20.10 5.68
CA PRO A 325 -0.01 -21.03 6.64
C PRO A 325 -0.87 -20.34 7.68
N SER A 326 -0.69 -19.03 7.85
CA SER A 326 -1.45 -18.18 8.76
C SER A 326 -2.65 -17.48 8.11
N GLY A 327 -2.82 -17.60 6.78
CA GLY A 327 -3.98 -17.08 6.06
C GLY A 327 -3.70 -15.95 5.07
N GLY A 328 -2.48 -15.41 5.05
CA GLY A 328 -2.06 -14.38 4.10
C GLY A 328 -2.96 -13.13 4.07
N ALA A 329 -2.82 -12.31 3.05
CA ALA A 329 -3.65 -11.12 2.84
C ALA A 329 -5.12 -11.46 2.60
N LEU A 330 -5.40 -12.56 1.89
CA LEU A 330 -6.75 -13.00 1.53
C LEU A 330 -7.62 -13.34 2.72
N GLY A 331 -7.04 -13.86 3.80
CA GLY A 331 -7.77 -14.28 5.00
C GLY A 331 -7.60 -13.34 6.17
N VAL A 332 -6.37 -12.90 6.44
CA VAL A 332 -6.08 -12.04 7.60
C VAL A 332 -6.50 -10.60 7.33
N GLY A 333 -6.23 -10.06 6.14
CA GLY A 333 -6.52 -8.68 5.78
C GLY A 333 -5.35 -8.03 5.06
N ASN A 334 -5.58 -6.88 4.45
CA ASN A 334 -4.58 -6.23 3.62
C ASN A 334 -4.49 -4.71 3.89
N PRO A 335 -4.02 -4.30 5.08
CA PRO A 335 -3.57 -2.92 5.29
C PRO A 335 -2.19 -2.78 4.65
N ILE A 336 -2.15 -2.45 3.40
CA ILE A 336 -1.09 -2.51 2.39
C ILE A 336 0.34 -2.63 2.96
N ALA A 337 0.84 -1.58 3.63
CA ALA A 337 2.19 -1.58 4.20
C ALA A 337 2.33 -2.61 5.33
N ALA A 338 1.35 -2.71 6.22
CA ALA A 338 1.41 -3.62 7.35
C ALA A 338 1.35 -5.10 6.93
N THR A 339 0.71 -5.43 5.79
CA THR A 339 0.61 -6.82 5.32
C THR A 339 1.96 -7.46 5.04
N GLY A 340 2.87 -6.73 4.37
CA GLY A 340 4.21 -7.26 4.11
C GLY A 340 4.99 -7.52 5.40
N LEU A 341 4.88 -6.62 6.38
CA LEU A 341 5.54 -6.80 7.68
C LEU A 341 4.88 -7.91 8.52
N MET A 342 3.56 -8.12 8.38
CA MET A 342 2.86 -9.28 8.96
C MET A 342 3.48 -10.59 8.47
N LYS A 343 3.81 -10.72 7.18
CA LYS A 343 4.46 -11.92 6.64
C LYS A 343 5.82 -12.19 7.28
N ILE A 344 6.60 -11.14 7.54
CA ILE A 344 7.86 -11.24 8.29
C ILE A 344 7.60 -11.66 9.75
N ALA A 345 6.60 -11.09 10.41
CA ALA A 345 6.21 -11.47 11.76
C ALA A 345 5.73 -12.94 11.83
N GLU A 346 4.93 -13.38 10.85
CA GLU A 346 4.49 -14.79 10.78
C GLU A 346 5.65 -15.75 10.55
N LEU A 347 6.64 -15.41 9.71
CA LEU A 347 7.87 -16.20 9.60
C LEU A 347 8.64 -16.25 10.93
N TYR A 348 8.72 -15.11 11.64
CA TYR A 348 9.32 -15.09 12.97
C TYR A 348 8.59 -16.06 13.94
N PHE A 349 7.25 -16.06 13.97
CA PHE A 349 6.48 -16.96 14.81
C PHE A 349 6.64 -18.44 14.39
N GLN A 350 6.64 -18.73 13.08
CA GLN A 350 6.85 -20.11 12.58
C GLN A 350 8.24 -20.62 12.95
N LEU A 351 9.29 -19.85 12.66
CA LEU A 351 10.68 -20.27 12.85
C LEU A 351 11.13 -20.24 14.31
N SER A 352 10.45 -19.49 15.19
CA SER A 352 10.67 -19.50 16.64
C SER A 352 9.77 -20.49 17.40
N GLY A 353 8.85 -21.18 16.69
CA GLY A 353 7.91 -22.14 17.29
C GLY A 353 6.76 -21.48 18.07
N GLN A 354 6.41 -20.24 17.78
CA GLN A 354 5.41 -19.45 18.49
C GLN A 354 4.08 -19.28 17.73
N ALA A 355 3.94 -19.89 16.54
CA ALA A 355 2.74 -19.73 15.73
C ALA A 355 1.47 -20.43 16.28
N GLY A 356 1.59 -21.24 17.33
CA GLY A 356 0.47 -21.90 17.98
C GLY A 356 -0.30 -22.82 17.03
N LYS A 357 -1.61 -22.62 16.86
CA LYS A 357 -2.43 -23.42 15.94
C LYS A 357 -2.08 -23.21 14.46
N ARG A 358 -1.39 -22.11 14.15
CA ARG A 358 -0.95 -21.77 12.79
C ARG A 358 0.37 -22.46 12.41
N GLN A 359 1.03 -23.12 13.38
CA GLN A 359 2.33 -23.75 13.16
C GLN A 359 2.25 -24.78 12.02
N VAL A 360 3.20 -24.69 11.09
CA VAL A 360 3.36 -25.71 10.04
C VAL A 360 3.74 -27.06 10.62
N ALA A 361 3.41 -28.13 9.92
CA ALA A 361 3.76 -29.49 10.33
C ALA A 361 5.27 -29.73 10.15
N GLY A 362 5.89 -30.43 11.10
CA GLY A 362 7.31 -30.76 11.04
C GLY A 362 8.22 -29.64 11.55
N GLU A 363 9.48 -29.72 11.15
CA GLU A 363 10.53 -28.77 11.53
C GLU A 363 10.64 -27.70 10.45
N ALA A 364 10.56 -26.42 10.83
CA ALA A 364 10.77 -25.29 9.95
C ALA A 364 12.08 -24.59 10.33
N HIS A 365 13.02 -24.56 9.39
CA HIS A 365 14.34 -23.93 9.57
C HIS A 365 14.47 -22.64 8.80
N ARG A 366 13.84 -22.56 7.63
CA ARG A 366 13.89 -21.42 6.72
C ARG A 366 12.52 -21.02 6.20
N GLY A 367 12.32 -19.74 6.12
CA GLY A 367 11.13 -19.17 5.50
C GLY A 367 11.48 -18.01 4.59
N ILE A 368 10.58 -17.71 3.67
CA ILE A 368 10.73 -16.62 2.72
C ILE A 368 9.46 -15.77 2.68
N ALA A 369 9.63 -14.45 2.79
CA ALA A 369 8.58 -13.47 2.58
C ALA A 369 8.87 -12.67 1.31
N GLN A 370 7.81 -12.39 0.55
CA GLN A 370 7.89 -11.62 -0.67
C GLN A 370 6.75 -10.62 -0.74
N ALA A 371 7.04 -9.42 -1.29
CA ALA A 371 6.02 -8.47 -1.71
C ALA A 371 6.46 -7.76 -3.00
N TRP A 372 5.56 -6.95 -3.56
CA TRP A 372 5.84 -6.12 -4.73
C TRP A 372 5.46 -4.67 -4.47
N GLY A 373 6.20 -3.76 -5.10
CA GLY A 373 6.00 -2.34 -4.97
C GLY A 373 5.53 -1.66 -6.26
N ASP A 374 5.10 -0.43 -6.11
CA ASP A 374 4.55 0.44 -7.15
C ASP A 374 3.44 -0.29 -7.94
N LEU A 375 3.42 -0.19 -9.27
CA LEU A 375 2.51 -0.99 -10.10
C LEU A 375 3.18 -2.31 -10.51
N MET A 376 3.56 -3.15 -9.52
CA MET A 376 4.22 -4.45 -9.73
C MET A 376 5.56 -4.34 -10.46
N GLN A 377 6.31 -3.25 -10.26
CA GLN A 377 7.62 -3.05 -10.88
C GLN A 377 8.76 -3.51 -9.97
N VAL A 378 8.59 -3.34 -8.66
CA VAL A 378 9.60 -3.65 -7.65
C VAL A 378 9.28 -4.95 -6.94
N GLY A 379 10.18 -5.92 -6.98
CA GLY A 379 10.14 -7.12 -6.14
C GLY A 379 10.95 -6.92 -4.88
N THR A 380 10.43 -7.37 -3.74
CA THR A 380 11.13 -7.39 -2.45
C THR A 380 11.04 -8.77 -1.84
N VAL A 381 12.18 -9.29 -1.36
CA VAL A 381 12.30 -10.65 -0.82
C VAL A 381 13.18 -10.65 0.41
N VAL A 382 12.75 -11.33 1.46
CA VAL A 382 13.54 -11.60 2.68
C VAL A 382 13.52 -13.09 2.96
N VAL A 383 14.70 -13.67 3.12
CA VAL A 383 14.91 -15.04 3.60
C VAL A 383 15.26 -14.97 5.08
N MET A 384 14.55 -15.75 5.89
CA MET A 384 14.79 -15.85 7.33
C MET A 384 15.11 -17.29 7.72
N GLY A 385 15.93 -17.46 8.76
CA GLY A 385 16.33 -18.79 9.24
C GLY A 385 16.52 -18.86 10.75
N SER A 386 16.35 -20.06 11.31
CA SER A 386 16.60 -20.36 12.72
C SER A 386 17.79 -21.31 12.88
N GLU A 387 18.50 -21.19 14.00
CA GLU A 387 19.60 -22.11 14.36
C GLU A 387 19.03 -23.40 14.97
N GLY A 388 18.72 -24.37 14.12
CA GLY A 388 18.13 -25.64 14.52
C GLY A 388 16.61 -25.61 14.62
N SER A 389 15.98 -26.77 14.69
CA SER A 389 14.55 -26.85 14.95
C SER A 389 14.25 -26.45 16.38
N LEU A 390 13.33 -25.52 16.50
CA LEU A 390 12.89 -25.02 17.78
C LEU A 390 11.59 -25.70 18.17
N PRO A 391 11.49 -26.25 19.40
CA PRO A 391 10.24 -26.81 19.85
C PRO A 391 9.15 -25.75 19.86
N ILE A 392 7.93 -26.15 19.52
CA ILE A 392 6.74 -25.29 19.68
C ILE A 392 6.71 -24.76 21.10
N ARG A 393 6.71 -23.43 21.26
CA ARG A 393 6.70 -22.75 22.54
C ARG A 393 5.30 -22.25 22.86
N ARG A 394 4.91 -22.39 24.11
CA ARG A 394 3.84 -21.57 24.66
C ARG A 394 4.35 -20.16 24.81
N SER A 395 3.78 -19.24 24.06
CA SER A 395 4.01 -17.81 24.15
C SER A 395 2.67 -17.11 24.16
N TRP A 396 2.66 -15.83 24.46
CA TRP A 396 1.44 -15.03 24.33
C TRP A 396 0.86 -15.16 22.93
N TRP A 397 1.67 -15.08 21.88
CA TRP A 397 1.24 -15.19 20.48
C TRP A 397 0.66 -16.56 20.11
N SER A 398 1.16 -17.64 20.71
CA SER A 398 0.66 -18.98 20.44
C SER A 398 -0.74 -19.25 21.03
N GLU A 399 -1.15 -18.45 22.00
CA GLU A 399 -2.41 -18.58 22.72
C GLU A 399 -3.35 -17.40 22.50
N ALA A 400 -2.88 -16.32 21.83
CA ALA A 400 -3.64 -15.10 21.58
C ALA A 400 -4.91 -15.35 20.77
N ARG A 401 -5.98 -14.64 21.16
CA ARG A 401 -7.28 -14.66 20.50
C ARG A 401 -7.61 -13.26 19.98
N ALA A 402 -8.61 -13.14 19.12
CA ALA A 402 -9.00 -11.86 18.53
C ALA A 402 -9.35 -10.78 19.57
N GLU A 403 -9.95 -11.18 20.69
CA GLU A 403 -10.29 -10.27 21.80
C GLU A 403 -9.07 -9.78 22.59
N ASP A 404 -7.94 -10.45 22.48
CA ASP A 404 -6.72 -10.08 23.17
C ASP A 404 -5.91 -9.01 22.39
N LEU A 405 -6.19 -8.84 21.09
CA LEU A 405 -5.51 -7.87 20.25
C LEU A 405 -6.23 -6.50 20.24
N PRO A 406 -5.46 -5.41 20.26
CA PRO A 406 -6.02 -4.08 20.09
C PRO A 406 -6.52 -3.88 18.64
N GLY A 407 -7.41 -2.89 18.47
CA GLY A 407 -8.02 -2.51 17.19
C GLY A 407 -9.54 -2.54 17.30
N THR A 408 -10.15 -1.36 17.31
CA THR A 408 -11.59 -1.16 17.48
C THR A 408 -12.29 -1.04 16.14
N ALA A 409 -13.13 -2.02 15.81
CA ALA A 409 -13.84 -2.02 14.52
C ALA A 409 -15.08 -1.11 14.57
N LEU A 410 -15.14 -0.14 13.65
CA LEU A 410 -16.31 0.72 13.45
C LEU A 410 -17.21 0.18 12.32
N LYS A 411 -18.51 0.38 12.47
CA LYS A 411 -19.48 0.17 11.38
C LYS A 411 -19.48 1.36 10.42
N SER A 412 -19.45 2.58 10.98
CA SER A 412 -19.41 3.83 10.22
C SER A 412 -18.48 4.83 10.90
N VAL A 413 -17.83 5.70 10.13
CA VAL A 413 -17.09 6.85 10.68
C VAL A 413 -18.01 7.82 11.41
N ALA A 414 -19.28 7.90 10.97
CA ALA A 414 -20.30 8.76 11.62
C ALA A 414 -20.70 8.30 13.04
N ASP A 415 -20.26 7.12 13.47
CA ASP A 415 -20.54 6.62 14.82
C ASP A 415 -19.62 7.26 15.89
N VAL A 416 -18.56 7.98 15.46
CA VAL A 416 -17.56 8.60 16.34
C VAL A 416 -17.23 10.03 15.86
N PRO A 417 -16.65 10.88 16.73
CA PRO A 417 -16.12 12.16 16.28
C PRO A 417 -15.11 12.00 15.13
N HIS A 418 -15.29 12.79 14.06
CA HIS A 418 -14.46 12.73 12.87
C HIS A 418 -14.37 14.11 12.21
N VAL A 419 -13.40 14.26 11.33
CA VAL A 419 -13.18 15.47 10.51
C VAL A 419 -13.24 15.06 9.04
N GLU A 420 -14.07 15.76 8.27
CA GLU A 420 -14.10 15.62 6.81
C GLU A 420 -13.05 16.51 6.16
N TYR A 421 -12.38 15.99 5.14
CA TYR A 421 -11.38 16.69 4.37
C TYR A 421 -11.58 16.49 2.87
N HIS A 422 -11.71 17.59 2.16
CA HIS A 422 -11.94 17.63 0.71
C HIS A 422 -10.77 18.34 0.03
N PRO A 423 -9.68 17.64 -0.32
CA PRO A 423 -8.53 18.27 -0.95
C PRO A 423 -8.90 18.81 -2.33
N GLN A 424 -8.48 20.04 -2.60
CA GLN A 424 -8.63 20.70 -3.91
C GLN A 424 -7.23 21.03 -4.43
N LEU A 425 -6.53 19.98 -4.87
CA LEU A 425 -5.20 20.11 -5.43
C LEU A 425 -5.27 19.97 -6.94
N GLU A 426 -4.83 21.02 -7.64
CA GLU A 426 -4.72 21.01 -9.10
C GLU A 426 -3.25 20.92 -9.48
N TYR A 427 -2.95 20.06 -10.44
CA TYR A 427 -1.62 19.83 -10.97
C TYR A 427 -1.59 20.08 -12.46
N ALA A 428 -0.40 20.44 -12.97
CA ALA A 428 -0.11 20.41 -14.38
C ALA A 428 1.24 19.71 -14.58
N TRP A 429 1.25 18.63 -15.35
CA TRP A 429 2.45 17.88 -15.70
C TRP A 429 2.93 18.26 -17.08
N ASP A 430 4.22 18.56 -17.22
CA ASP A 430 4.89 18.74 -18.51
C ASP A 430 5.19 17.39 -19.14
N HIS A 431 4.79 17.20 -20.39
CA HIS A 431 4.98 15.93 -21.11
C HIS A 431 6.45 15.68 -21.53
N GLY A 432 7.29 16.70 -21.61
CA GLY A 432 8.59 16.59 -22.23
C GLY A 432 8.51 16.23 -23.72
N TYR A 433 9.66 16.15 -24.40
CA TYR A 433 9.68 16.00 -25.87
C TYR A 433 9.23 14.62 -26.37
N ALA A 434 9.53 13.55 -25.66
CA ALA A 434 9.21 12.20 -26.09
C ALA A 434 7.72 11.91 -26.00
N LEU A 435 7.10 12.22 -24.86
CA LEU A 435 5.68 12.04 -24.64
C LEU A 435 4.86 13.01 -25.49
N THR A 436 5.32 14.26 -25.67
CA THR A 436 4.69 15.21 -26.63
C THR A 436 4.70 14.63 -28.05
N THR A 437 5.82 14.05 -28.50
CA THR A 437 5.90 13.42 -29.83
C THR A 437 4.92 12.25 -29.95
N TYR A 438 4.79 11.44 -28.88
CA TYR A 438 3.83 10.35 -28.80
C TYR A 438 2.39 10.84 -28.91
N LEU A 439 2.00 11.84 -28.12
CA LEU A 439 0.65 12.39 -28.10
C LEU A 439 0.28 13.15 -29.38
N GLU A 440 1.22 13.82 -30.02
CA GLU A 440 1.00 14.38 -31.37
C GLU A 440 0.76 13.30 -32.42
N GLY A 441 1.24 12.06 -32.18
CA GLY A 441 0.80 10.89 -32.93
C GLY A 441 -0.71 10.66 -32.82
N PHE A 442 -1.24 10.65 -31.61
CA PHE A 442 -2.70 10.49 -31.38
C PHE A 442 -3.51 11.59 -32.06
N ARG A 443 -3.06 12.85 -32.01
CA ARG A 443 -3.67 13.95 -32.77
C ARG A 443 -3.69 13.67 -34.26
N ALA A 444 -2.62 13.08 -34.79
CA ALA A 444 -2.52 12.71 -36.20
C ALA A 444 -3.22 11.39 -36.58
N GLY A 445 -3.79 10.66 -35.61
CA GLY A 445 -4.35 9.33 -35.82
C GLY A 445 -3.29 8.26 -36.08
N LYS A 446 -2.16 8.35 -35.39
CA LYS A 446 -1.02 7.47 -35.49
C LYS A 446 -0.53 7.01 -34.12
N ILE A 447 -0.06 5.77 -34.04
CA ILE A 447 0.65 5.26 -32.87
C ILE A 447 2.15 5.49 -33.09
N ARG A 448 2.78 6.29 -32.23
CA ARG A 448 4.21 6.64 -32.34
C ARG A 448 5.04 5.91 -31.34
N ALA A 449 6.18 5.36 -31.76
CA ALA A 449 7.17 4.73 -30.91
C ALA A 449 8.49 5.51 -30.92
N SER A 450 9.28 5.39 -29.86
CA SER A 450 10.70 5.73 -29.88
C SER A 450 11.53 4.48 -30.12
N TYR A 451 12.69 4.62 -30.79
CA TYR A 451 13.55 3.50 -31.16
C TYR A 451 14.88 3.55 -30.42
N CYS A 452 15.23 2.47 -29.76
CA CYS A 452 16.54 2.29 -29.14
C CYS A 452 17.49 1.50 -30.08
N ALA A 453 18.50 2.17 -30.58
CA ALA A 453 19.49 1.53 -31.43
C ALA A 453 20.42 0.55 -30.67
N GLY A 454 20.52 0.64 -29.34
CA GLY A 454 21.31 -0.27 -28.51
C GLY A 454 20.68 -1.63 -28.33
N CYS A 455 19.33 -1.67 -28.21
CA CYS A 455 18.55 -2.90 -28.01
C CYS A 455 17.80 -3.33 -29.27
N ASP A 456 17.89 -2.55 -30.36
CA ASP A 456 17.06 -2.75 -31.56
C ASP A 456 15.56 -2.89 -31.24
N ARG A 457 15.02 -1.94 -30.45
CA ARG A 457 13.68 -2.06 -29.87
C ARG A 457 12.84 -0.81 -30.08
N MET A 458 11.62 -0.96 -30.60
CA MET A 458 10.58 0.07 -30.59
C MET A 458 9.85 0.10 -29.25
N MET A 459 9.76 1.27 -28.64
CA MET A 459 9.17 1.45 -27.29
C MET A 459 7.87 2.25 -27.36
N ILE A 460 6.81 1.72 -26.73
CA ILE A 460 5.50 2.35 -26.54
C ILE A 460 5.15 2.31 -25.05
N PRO A 461 4.77 3.45 -24.43
CA PRO A 461 4.79 4.82 -24.95
C PRO A 461 6.20 5.25 -25.36
N ALA A 462 6.30 6.28 -26.22
CA ALA A 462 7.59 6.80 -26.63
C ALA A 462 8.37 7.41 -25.45
N ARG A 463 9.63 7.04 -25.29
CA ARG A 463 10.49 7.38 -24.15
C ARG A 463 11.72 8.17 -24.59
N PRO A 464 12.26 9.07 -23.72
CA PRO A 464 13.46 9.83 -24.02
C PRO A 464 14.76 9.01 -23.88
N PHE A 465 14.69 7.84 -23.20
CA PHE A 465 15.81 6.93 -22.97
C PHE A 465 15.33 5.47 -22.95
N CYS A 466 16.26 4.55 -23.14
CA CYS A 466 15.98 3.12 -23.01
C CYS A 466 16.36 2.64 -21.61
N GLU A 467 15.39 2.10 -20.89
CA GLU A 467 15.58 1.56 -19.54
C GLU A 467 16.44 0.29 -19.47
N VAL A 468 16.55 -0.45 -20.60
CA VAL A 468 17.30 -1.72 -20.63
C VAL A 468 18.78 -1.50 -20.84
N CYS A 469 19.18 -0.57 -21.71
CA CYS A 469 20.58 -0.34 -22.02
C CYS A 469 21.09 1.05 -21.59
N ASP A 470 20.34 1.78 -20.77
CA ASP A 470 20.68 3.12 -20.24
C ASP A 470 21.16 4.11 -21.32
N LEU A 471 20.61 3.98 -22.53
CA LEU A 471 20.93 4.88 -23.64
C LEU A 471 20.21 6.22 -23.42
N ARG A 472 20.95 7.27 -23.07
CA ARG A 472 20.40 8.57 -22.66
C ARG A 472 19.65 9.35 -23.74
N ALA A 473 19.96 9.13 -25.00
CA ALA A 473 19.35 9.89 -26.09
C ALA A 473 18.66 8.97 -27.09
N VAL A 474 17.35 8.83 -26.92
CA VAL A 474 16.51 8.28 -27.99
C VAL A 474 15.99 9.46 -28.81
N ASP A 475 16.48 9.60 -30.02
CA ASP A 475 16.16 10.68 -30.95
C ASP A 475 15.41 10.22 -32.22
N ARG A 476 15.19 8.92 -32.33
CA ARG A 476 14.47 8.30 -33.45
C ARG A 476 13.08 7.93 -33.06
N TYR A 477 12.11 8.36 -33.86
CA TYR A 477 10.69 8.12 -33.67
C TYR A 477 10.09 7.54 -34.95
N PHE A 478 9.08 6.70 -34.78
CA PHE A 478 8.44 6.01 -35.88
C PHE A 478 6.91 6.03 -35.70
N ASP A 479 6.18 6.26 -36.77
CA ASP A 479 4.76 5.93 -36.84
C ASP A 479 4.62 4.43 -37.11
N LEU A 480 3.94 3.72 -36.23
CA LEU A 480 3.64 2.29 -36.35
C LEU A 480 2.31 2.06 -37.04
N PRO A 481 2.06 0.81 -37.53
CA PRO A 481 0.73 0.39 -37.95
C PRO A 481 -0.32 0.62 -36.85
N ASP A 482 -1.54 0.88 -37.26
CA ASP A 482 -2.70 1.05 -36.35
C ASP A 482 -3.40 -0.29 -36.04
N THR A 483 -2.71 -1.41 -36.29
CA THR A 483 -3.14 -2.78 -36.03
C THR A 483 -2.30 -3.43 -34.94
N GLY A 484 -2.84 -4.49 -34.35
CA GLY A 484 -2.15 -5.24 -33.32
C GLY A 484 -2.89 -6.52 -32.95
N THR A 485 -2.37 -7.20 -31.93
CA THR A 485 -2.91 -8.47 -31.43
C THR A 485 -3.19 -8.37 -29.94
N VAL A 486 -4.36 -8.81 -29.49
CA VAL A 486 -4.73 -8.87 -28.08
C VAL A 486 -3.84 -9.89 -27.38
N GLN A 487 -3.02 -9.42 -26.43
CA GLN A 487 -2.18 -10.27 -25.57
C GLN A 487 -2.94 -10.79 -24.34
N THR A 488 -3.80 -9.94 -23.80
CA THR A 488 -4.70 -10.26 -22.68
C THR A 488 -5.86 -9.28 -22.68
N TYR A 489 -6.95 -9.63 -22.02
CA TYR A 489 -8.15 -8.79 -21.92
C TYR A 489 -8.90 -9.05 -20.62
N THR A 490 -9.79 -8.12 -20.28
CA THR A 490 -10.76 -8.27 -19.19
C THR A 490 -12.08 -7.62 -19.55
N ILE A 491 -13.20 -8.16 -19.05
CA ILE A 491 -14.55 -7.63 -19.19
C ILE A 491 -14.95 -7.10 -17.82
N SER A 492 -14.96 -5.78 -17.65
CA SER A 492 -15.17 -5.14 -16.37
C SER A 492 -16.63 -4.74 -16.15
N HIS A 493 -17.09 -5.00 -14.92
CA HIS A 493 -18.39 -4.59 -14.39
C HIS A 493 -18.26 -3.47 -13.33
N VAL A 494 -17.08 -2.89 -13.18
CA VAL A 494 -16.79 -1.82 -12.21
C VAL A 494 -16.11 -0.63 -12.89
N ASP A 495 -16.26 0.57 -12.30
CA ASP A 495 -15.60 1.81 -12.71
C ASP A 495 -14.21 1.99 -12.07
N TRP A 496 -13.62 3.16 -12.31
CA TRP A 496 -12.29 3.53 -11.76
C TRP A 496 -12.22 3.51 -10.22
N ALA A 497 -13.33 3.76 -9.54
CA ALA A 497 -13.42 3.72 -8.07
C ALA A 497 -13.80 2.32 -7.55
N SER A 498 -13.83 1.30 -8.43
CA SER A 498 -14.29 -0.07 -8.14
C SER A 498 -15.76 -0.17 -7.74
N LEU A 499 -16.58 0.84 -8.13
CA LEU A 499 -18.02 0.83 -7.95
C LEU A 499 -18.70 0.14 -9.15
N PRO A 500 -19.86 -0.49 -8.93
CA PRO A 500 -20.57 -1.19 -10.02
C PRO A 500 -20.94 -0.25 -11.18
N LEU A 501 -20.70 -0.68 -12.41
CA LEU A 501 -21.23 -0.02 -13.60
C LEU A 501 -22.76 -0.17 -13.66
N PRO A 502 -23.46 0.71 -14.41
CA PRO A 502 -24.89 0.56 -14.67
C PRO A 502 -25.22 -0.82 -15.26
N GLU A 503 -26.40 -1.34 -14.95
CA GLU A 503 -26.87 -2.65 -15.40
C GLU A 503 -26.75 -2.80 -16.93
N GLY A 504 -26.20 -3.93 -17.38
CA GLY A 504 -25.97 -4.24 -18.80
C GLY A 504 -24.79 -3.51 -19.44
N LYS A 505 -24.08 -2.63 -18.73
CA LYS A 505 -22.86 -2.00 -19.23
C LYS A 505 -21.61 -2.76 -18.78
N VAL A 506 -20.68 -2.89 -19.71
CA VAL A 506 -19.33 -3.42 -19.44
C VAL A 506 -18.29 -2.58 -20.16
N ASN A 507 -17.10 -2.52 -19.61
CA ASN A 507 -15.90 -2.02 -20.29
C ASN A 507 -15.01 -3.22 -20.61
N ILE A 508 -14.50 -3.27 -21.83
CA ILE A 508 -13.53 -4.31 -22.22
C ILE A 508 -12.18 -3.65 -22.35
N PHE A 509 -11.26 -3.97 -21.47
CA PHE A 509 -9.86 -3.52 -21.56
C PHE A 509 -9.00 -4.64 -22.13
N ALA A 510 -8.00 -4.27 -22.91
CA ALA A 510 -7.02 -5.21 -23.44
C ALA A 510 -5.61 -4.60 -23.42
N VAL A 511 -4.62 -5.45 -23.32
CA VAL A 511 -3.24 -5.12 -23.68
C VAL A 511 -3.06 -5.59 -25.13
N VAL A 512 -2.81 -4.64 -26.04
CA VAL A 512 -2.64 -4.89 -27.47
C VAL A 512 -1.18 -4.77 -27.83
N ALA A 513 -0.57 -5.85 -28.31
CA ALA A 513 0.74 -5.81 -28.95
C ALA A 513 0.59 -5.13 -30.31
N ILE A 514 1.13 -3.93 -30.44
CA ILE A 514 1.06 -3.14 -31.68
C ILE A 514 2.07 -3.72 -32.70
N ASP A 515 1.62 -3.87 -33.94
CA ASP A 515 2.48 -4.37 -35.01
C ASP A 515 3.71 -3.46 -35.19
N GLY A 516 4.89 -4.05 -35.28
CA GLY A 516 6.14 -3.31 -35.39
C GLY A 516 6.72 -2.79 -34.07
N ALA A 517 6.02 -2.95 -32.94
CA ALA A 517 6.57 -2.67 -31.61
C ALA A 517 7.56 -3.79 -31.17
N GLY A 518 8.37 -3.49 -30.16
CA GLY A 518 9.28 -4.47 -29.54
C GLY A 518 8.53 -5.57 -28.78
N GLU A 519 9.23 -6.65 -28.50
CA GLU A 519 8.72 -7.73 -27.67
C GLU A 519 8.23 -7.18 -26.32
N HIS A 520 7.09 -7.68 -25.84
CA HIS A 520 6.39 -7.22 -24.62
C HIS A 520 6.01 -5.73 -24.60
N MET A 521 6.04 -5.04 -25.76
CA MET A 521 5.55 -3.66 -25.87
C MET A 521 4.04 -3.65 -26.12
N GLY A 522 3.25 -3.68 -25.03
CA GLY A 522 1.81 -3.61 -25.09
C GLY A 522 1.27 -2.19 -24.86
N LEU A 523 0.18 -1.88 -25.52
CA LEU A 523 -0.64 -0.69 -25.26
C LEU A 523 -1.94 -1.13 -24.59
N VAL A 524 -2.17 -0.67 -23.34
CA VAL A 524 -3.46 -0.90 -22.68
C VAL A 524 -4.50 0.07 -23.25
N HIS A 525 -5.64 -0.47 -23.69
CA HIS A 525 -6.77 0.36 -24.18
C HIS A 525 -8.10 -0.41 -24.17
N LEU A 526 -9.18 0.30 -24.47
CA LEU A 526 -10.51 -0.28 -24.63
C LEU A 526 -10.62 -1.10 -25.92
N LEU A 527 -11.45 -2.14 -25.90
CA LEU A 527 -12.00 -2.78 -27.09
C LEU A 527 -13.45 -2.32 -27.28
N GLY A 528 -13.84 -2.16 -28.55
CA GLY A 528 -15.19 -1.80 -28.95
C GLY A 528 -15.63 -2.55 -30.22
N GLU A 529 -16.89 -2.41 -30.58
CA GLU A 529 -17.48 -3.09 -31.76
C GLU A 529 -17.24 -4.61 -31.78
N VAL A 530 -17.24 -5.22 -30.60
CA VAL A 530 -17.01 -6.66 -30.40
C VAL A 530 -17.97 -7.21 -29.34
N ASP A 531 -18.54 -8.38 -29.58
CA ASP A 531 -19.26 -9.10 -28.54
C ASP A 531 -18.26 -9.56 -27.44
N PRO A 532 -18.50 -9.27 -26.15
CA PRO A 532 -17.63 -9.76 -25.07
C PRO A 532 -17.33 -11.27 -25.16
N ALA A 533 -18.26 -12.09 -25.66
CA ALA A 533 -18.08 -13.53 -25.83
C ALA A 533 -17.11 -13.92 -26.96
N GLU A 534 -16.82 -13.00 -27.88
CA GLU A 534 -15.92 -13.23 -29.02
C GLU A 534 -14.48 -12.77 -28.73
N VAL A 535 -14.26 -12.05 -27.62
CA VAL A 535 -12.92 -11.57 -27.27
C VAL A 535 -12.05 -12.72 -26.78
N HIS A 536 -10.86 -12.82 -27.34
CA HIS A 536 -9.88 -13.86 -26.98
C HIS A 536 -8.43 -13.38 -27.19
N VAL A 537 -7.50 -14.03 -26.52
CA VAL A 537 -6.06 -13.81 -26.75
C VAL A 537 -5.74 -14.23 -28.20
N GLY A 538 -5.00 -13.38 -28.89
CA GLY A 538 -4.68 -13.58 -30.32
C GLY A 538 -5.67 -12.90 -31.27
N LEU A 539 -6.74 -12.28 -30.78
CA LEU A 539 -7.67 -11.51 -31.61
C LEU A 539 -6.90 -10.37 -32.31
N ARG A 540 -6.99 -10.33 -33.65
CA ARG A 540 -6.44 -9.23 -34.43
C ARG A 540 -7.35 -8.03 -34.38
N VAL A 541 -6.77 -6.86 -34.12
CA VAL A 541 -7.52 -5.63 -33.88
C VAL A 541 -6.91 -4.44 -34.61
N LYS A 542 -7.76 -3.42 -34.83
CA LYS A 542 -7.40 -2.16 -35.49
C LYS A 542 -7.90 -0.98 -34.67
N ALA A 543 -7.08 0.07 -34.60
CA ALA A 543 -7.41 1.32 -33.89
C ALA A 543 -8.56 2.07 -34.56
N VAL A 544 -9.51 2.56 -33.75
CA VAL A 544 -10.60 3.44 -34.14
C VAL A 544 -10.38 4.81 -33.51
N TRP A 545 -10.14 5.79 -34.36
CA TRP A 545 -9.79 7.15 -33.95
C TRP A 545 -11.03 8.04 -33.88
N LYS A 546 -10.98 9.09 -33.05
CA LYS A 546 -11.92 10.22 -33.14
C LYS A 546 -11.81 10.88 -34.53
N PRO A 547 -12.88 11.58 -35.00
CA PRO A 547 -12.76 12.50 -36.13
C PRO A 547 -11.56 13.43 -35.95
N GLU A 548 -10.90 13.82 -37.05
CA GLU A 548 -9.65 14.59 -37.02
C GLU A 548 -9.83 15.94 -36.30
N ASP A 549 -10.96 16.58 -36.46
CA ASP A 549 -11.32 17.86 -35.86
C ASP A 549 -11.66 17.76 -34.36
N GLU A 550 -11.85 16.56 -33.82
CA GLU A 550 -12.10 16.29 -32.38
C GLU A 550 -10.86 15.82 -31.64
N ARG A 551 -9.71 15.63 -32.31
CA ARG A 551 -8.50 15.13 -31.70
C ARG A 551 -7.73 16.23 -30.99
N GLU A 552 -7.39 15.97 -29.73
CA GLU A 552 -6.74 16.94 -28.85
C GLU A 552 -5.26 16.62 -28.55
N GLY A 553 -4.74 15.49 -29.02
CA GLY A 553 -3.41 14.99 -28.64
C GLY A 553 -3.43 14.31 -27.27
N LYS A 554 -4.45 13.52 -27.03
CA LYS A 554 -4.64 12.71 -25.82
C LYS A 554 -4.75 11.24 -26.18
N VAL A 555 -4.43 10.34 -25.25
CA VAL A 555 -4.60 8.89 -25.48
C VAL A 555 -6.05 8.52 -25.81
N THR A 556 -7.02 9.29 -25.32
CA THR A 556 -8.44 9.13 -25.60
C THR A 556 -8.85 9.59 -27.02
N ASP A 557 -7.94 10.10 -27.85
CA ASP A 557 -8.19 10.32 -29.28
C ASP A 557 -8.27 8.99 -30.05
N LEU A 558 -7.59 7.95 -29.54
CA LEU A 558 -7.90 6.57 -29.83
C LEU A 558 -9.14 6.18 -28.99
N ARG A 559 -10.25 5.92 -29.65
CA ARG A 559 -11.51 5.59 -28.97
C ARG A 559 -11.48 4.18 -28.39
N TYR A 560 -11.06 3.22 -29.20
CA TYR A 560 -10.92 1.80 -28.87
C TYR A 560 -10.23 1.06 -30.01
N PHE A 561 -9.86 -0.19 -29.77
CA PHE A 561 -9.55 -1.12 -30.84
C PHE A 561 -10.79 -1.98 -31.15
N ARG A 562 -11.02 -2.25 -32.42
CA ARG A 562 -12.06 -3.19 -32.89
C ARG A 562 -11.44 -4.40 -33.57
N PRO A 563 -12.15 -5.53 -33.70
CA PRO A 563 -11.70 -6.63 -34.54
C PRO A 563 -11.32 -6.19 -35.96
N LEU A 564 -10.25 -6.75 -36.47
CA LEU A 564 -9.83 -6.55 -37.86
C LEU A 564 -10.82 -7.29 -38.77
N HIS A 565 -11.38 -6.60 -39.78
CA HIS A 565 -12.29 -7.24 -40.74
C HIS A 565 -11.50 -8.10 -41.73
N PRO A 566 -12.09 -9.23 -42.24
CA PRO A 566 -11.39 -10.12 -43.16
C PRO A 566 -10.95 -9.49 -44.48
N ASP A 567 -11.63 -8.40 -44.88
CA ASP A 567 -11.31 -7.64 -46.11
C ASP A 567 -10.27 -6.52 -45.88
N GLU A 568 -9.86 -6.30 -44.65
CA GLU A 568 -8.83 -5.33 -44.32
C GLU A 568 -7.47 -6.03 -44.39
N GLU A 569 -6.53 -5.45 -45.13
CA GLU A 569 -5.17 -5.97 -45.20
C GLU A 569 -4.53 -5.94 -43.81
N GLU A 570 -3.95 -7.04 -43.38
CA GLU A 570 -3.00 -7.04 -42.24
C GLU A 570 -1.92 -6.04 -42.59
N GLY A 571 -1.81 -5.00 -41.78
CA GLY A 571 -0.88 -3.92 -42.07
C GLY A 571 0.56 -4.40 -42.01
N GLU A 572 1.08 -4.85 -43.15
CA GLU A 572 2.55 -4.97 -43.41
C GLU A 572 3.18 -3.58 -43.62
N ALA A 573 2.58 -2.51 -43.10
CA ALA A 573 3.16 -1.19 -43.21
C ALA A 573 4.43 -1.16 -42.35
N GLU A 574 5.55 -1.04 -42.99
CA GLU A 574 6.83 -0.83 -42.29
C GLU A 574 6.73 0.43 -41.42
N PRO A 575 7.35 0.43 -40.22
CA PRO A 575 7.42 1.62 -39.38
C PRO A 575 8.03 2.80 -40.14
N VAL A 576 7.33 3.93 -40.14
CA VAL A 576 7.76 5.14 -40.87
C VAL A 576 8.53 6.07 -39.95
N MET A 577 9.80 6.30 -40.20
CA MET A 577 10.61 7.22 -39.41
C MET A 577 10.09 8.66 -39.54
N ILE A 578 9.93 9.31 -38.41
CA ILE A 578 9.48 10.70 -38.31
C ILE A 578 10.51 11.55 -37.54
N LYS A 579 10.41 12.87 -37.68
CA LYS A 579 11.13 13.79 -36.81
C LYS A 579 10.37 13.94 -35.47
N ARG A 580 11.12 13.99 -34.37
CA ARG A 580 10.54 14.35 -33.09
C ARG A 580 9.94 15.77 -33.14
N VAL A 581 8.96 16.01 -32.31
CA VAL A 581 8.39 17.36 -32.12
C VAL A 581 9.43 18.24 -31.43
N GLU A 582 9.69 19.43 -31.96
CA GLU A 582 10.51 20.44 -31.30
C GLU A 582 9.65 21.14 -30.25
N LEU A 583 10.07 21.10 -28.98
CA LEU A 583 9.38 21.78 -27.91
C LEU A 583 9.58 23.28 -28.05
N THR A 584 8.49 23.98 -28.28
CA THR A 584 8.37 25.42 -28.10
C THR A 584 7.51 25.69 -26.86
N ARG A 585 7.53 26.91 -26.31
CA ARG A 585 6.59 27.27 -25.24
C ARG A 585 5.11 27.04 -25.60
N ALA A 586 4.78 27.09 -26.90
CA ALA A 586 3.43 26.86 -27.39
C ALA A 586 3.09 25.37 -27.60
N SER A 587 4.12 24.52 -27.79
CA SER A 587 3.96 23.07 -28.02
C SER A 587 4.34 22.22 -26.80
N ALA A 588 4.86 22.81 -25.74
CA ALA A 588 5.05 22.12 -24.46
C ALA A 588 3.67 21.79 -23.89
N GLY A 589 3.18 20.60 -24.23
CA GLY A 589 1.91 20.10 -23.71
C GLY A 589 1.99 19.93 -22.20
N SER A 590 0.98 20.37 -21.49
CA SER A 590 0.79 20.01 -20.09
C SER A 590 -0.57 19.35 -19.92
N MET A 591 -0.65 18.41 -19.01
CA MET A 591 -1.90 17.78 -18.65
C MET A 591 -2.34 18.25 -17.27
N PRO A 592 -3.54 18.85 -17.14
CA PRO A 592 -4.09 19.13 -15.83
C PRO A 592 -4.51 17.82 -15.17
N GLY A 593 -4.26 17.69 -13.89
CA GLY A 593 -4.69 16.57 -13.06
C GLY A 593 -5.42 17.02 -11.82
N ARG A 594 -6.38 16.22 -11.40
CA ARG A 594 -7.10 16.36 -10.16
C ARG A 594 -7.20 14.99 -9.48
N ILE A 595 -7.07 14.96 -8.17
CA ILE A 595 -7.30 13.76 -7.38
C ILE A 595 -8.73 13.82 -6.85
N PRO A 596 -9.66 12.97 -7.35
CA PRO A 596 -11.08 13.02 -7.00
C PRO A 596 -11.38 12.20 -5.74
N LEU A 597 -10.66 12.46 -4.65
CA LEU A 597 -10.78 11.73 -3.40
C LEU A 597 -11.17 12.66 -2.27
N ASP A 598 -12.03 12.18 -1.39
CA ASP A 598 -12.43 12.82 -0.15
C ASP A 598 -12.04 11.93 1.02
N TYR A 599 -11.94 12.50 2.22
CA TYR A 599 -11.47 11.79 3.40
C TYR A 599 -12.34 12.10 4.61
N ALA A 600 -12.46 11.11 5.51
CA ALA A 600 -13.09 11.27 6.80
C ALA A 600 -12.21 10.65 7.90
N TYR A 601 -11.56 11.50 8.68
CA TYR A 601 -10.62 11.10 9.72
C TYR A 601 -11.33 10.94 11.04
N THR A 602 -11.23 9.75 11.66
CA THR A 602 -11.67 9.56 13.05
C THR A 602 -10.77 10.36 13.98
N ALA A 603 -11.35 10.91 15.03
CA ALA A 603 -10.60 11.61 16.07
C ALA A 603 -9.72 10.68 16.93
N GLY A 604 -9.90 9.38 16.82
CA GLY A 604 -9.23 8.38 17.64
C GLY A 604 -9.79 8.29 19.07
N LEU A 605 -9.14 7.46 19.88
CA LEU A 605 -9.55 7.23 21.26
C LEU A 605 -9.33 8.48 22.13
N GLY A 606 -8.17 9.12 21.96
CA GLY A 606 -7.85 10.37 22.66
C GLY A 606 -8.76 11.52 22.25
N GLY A 607 -8.98 11.68 20.94
CA GLY A 607 -9.85 12.73 20.41
C GLY A 607 -11.33 12.57 20.79
N ARG A 608 -11.82 11.34 20.87
CA ARG A 608 -13.18 11.09 21.39
C ARG A 608 -13.36 11.69 22.78
N ARG A 609 -12.43 11.46 23.68
CA ARG A 609 -12.44 12.03 25.02
C ARG A 609 -12.37 13.55 24.98
N PHE A 610 -11.45 14.11 24.16
CA PHE A 610 -11.28 15.54 24.01
C PHE A 610 -12.58 16.25 23.59
N TYR A 611 -13.25 15.75 22.55
CA TYR A 611 -14.50 16.35 22.07
C TYR A 611 -15.65 16.19 23.08
N ALA A 612 -15.70 15.10 23.82
CA ALA A 612 -16.68 14.93 24.89
C ALA A 612 -16.50 15.94 26.03
N ASP A 613 -15.26 16.26 26.38
CA ASP A 613 -14.95 17.27 27.39
C ASP A 613 -15.22 18.69 26.89
N LEU A 614 -14.87 19.00 25.63
CA LEU A 614 -15.21 20.30 25.02
C LEU A 614 -16.73 20.55 25.02
N ALA A 615 -17.52 19.54 24.68
CA ALA A 615 -18.97 19.64 24.72
C ALA A 615 -19.50 19.95 26.12
N ALA A 616 -18.79 19.52 27.16
CA ALA A 616 -19.13 19.79 28.55
C ALA A 616 -18.49 21.08 29.11
N GLY A 617 -17.82 21.88 28.28
CA GLY A 617 -17.17 23.13 28.67
C GLY A 617 -15.99 22.95 29.62
N ARG A 618 -15.28 21.84 29.51
CA ARG A 618 -14.09 21.52 30.31
C ARG A 618 -13.02 20.86 29.45
N LEU A 619 -11.83 20.72 30.00
CA LEU A 619 -10.75 19.95 29.42
C LEU A 619 -10.24 18.90 30.41
N SER A 620 -9.72 17.82 29.88
CA SER A 620 -8.94 16.84 30.61
C SER A 620 -7.69 16.45 29.82
N GLY A 621 -6.74 15.87 30.51
CA GLY A 621 -5.61 15.16 29.93
C GLY A 621 -5.65 13.69 30.30
N THR A 622 -4.74 12.90 29.76
CA THR A 622 -4.57 11.48 30.12
C THR A 622 -3.34 11.30 30.98
N TRP A 623 -3.51 10.66 32.14
CA TRP A 623 -2.44 10.38 33.07
C TRP A 623 -1.56 9.21 32.59
N CYS A 624 -0.24 9.44 32.43
CA CYS A 624 0.73 8.39 32.21
C CYS A 624 1.33 7.94 33.57
N PRO A 625 1.07 6.70 34.03
CA PRO A 625 1.59 6.22 35.31
C PRO A 625 3.10 5.93 35.28
N GLN A 626 3.70 5.71 34.11
CA GLN A 626 5.12 5.43 33.95
C GLN A 626 5.97 6.71 34.05
N CYS A 627 5.50 7.80 33.41
CA CYS A 627 6.20 9.09 33.42
C CYS A 627 5.70 10.03 34.51
N GLU A 628 4.59 9.68 35.18
CA GLU A 628 3.94 10.51 36.22
C GLU A 628 3.54 11.90 35.69
N VAL A 629 3.02 11.96 34.45
CA VAL A 629 2.62 13.22 33.79
C VAL A 629 1.18 13.12 33.26
N VAL A 630 0.53 14.28 33.10
CA VAL A 630 -0.76 14.41 32.40
C VAL A 630 -0.47 14.89 30.98
N LEU A 631 -0.96 14.20 29.97
CA LEU A 631 -0.78 14.53 28.57
C LEU A 631 -2.00 15.31 28.03
N VAL A 632 -1.76 16.41 27.34
CA VAL A 632 -2.77 17.28 26.76
C VAL A 632 -2.44 17.57 25.30
N PRO A 633 -3.39 17.38 24.35
CA PRO A 633 -4.73 16.79 24.53
C PRO A 633 -4.70 15.33 24.98
N PRO A 634 -5.86 14.74 25.40
CA PRO A 634 -5.92 13.33 25.80
C PRO A 634 -5.34 12.41 24.75
N SER A 635 -4.53 11.45 25.17
CA SER A 635 -3.82 10.52 24.29
C SER A 635 -4.03 9.07 24.73
N ALA A 636 -4.09 8.13 23.77
CA ALA A 636 -4.16 6.70 24.03
C ALA A 636 -2.80 6.04 24.26
N PHE A 637 -1.72 6.79 24.19
CA PHE A 637 -0.36 6.36 24.50
C PHE A 637 0.49 7.54 24.99
N CYS A 638 1.56 7.24 25.70
CA CYS A 638 2.53 8.25 26.09
C CYS A 638 3.65 8.34 25.04
N GLU A 639 3.92 9.52 24.52
CA GLU A 639 4.94 9.73 23.48
C GLU A 639 6.38 9.47 24.00
N GLU A 640 6.62 9.59 25.29
CA GLU A 640 7.96 9.41 25.89
C GLU A 640 8.27 7.93 26.16
N CYS A 641 7.33 7.18 26.77
CA CYS A 641 7.59 5.80 27.20
C CYS A 641 6.79 4.74 26.43
N LEU A 642 5.93 5.14 25.51
CA LEU A 642 5.00 4.30 24.70
C LEU A 642 4.07 3.41 25.55
N THR A 643 3.89 3.73 26.84
CA THR A 643 2.86 3.08 27.65
C THR A 643 1.50 3.31 27.03
N ARG A 644 0.76 2.23 26.79
CA ARG A 644 -0.64 2.30 26.37
C ARG A 644 -1.47 2.93 27.47
N LEU A 645 -2.30 3.87 27.11
CA LEU A 645 -3.17 4.62 28.01
C LEU A 645 -4.63 4.41 27.63
N ASP A 646 -5.52 4.50 28.60
CA ASP A 646 -6.96 4.58 28.41
C ASP A 646 -7.43 6.00 28.70
N PRO A 647 -7.79 6.80 27.67
CA PRO A 647 -8.21 8.19 27.88
C PRO A 647 -9.48 8.35 28.74
N GLU A 648 -10.29 7.29 28.87
CA GLU A 648 -11.49 7.31 29.73
C GLU A 648 -11.14 7.00 31.19
N GLU A 649 -10.41 5.90 31.43
CA GLU A 649 -10.07 5.46 32.78
C GLU A 649 -8.97 6.33 33.43
N GLN A 650 -8.02 6.81 32.62
CA GLN A 650 -6.88 7.59 33.09
C GLN A 650 -7.07 9.11 32.89
N ALA A 651 -8.31 9.55 32.60
CA ALA A 651 -8.63 10.98 32.51
C ALA A 651 -8.29 11.73 33.81
N ARG A 652 -7.69 12.90 33.65
CA ARG A 652 -7.48 13.86 34.74
C ARG A 652 -8.04 15.22 34.34
N PRO A 653 -8.97 15.80 35.09
CA PRO A 653 -9.43 17.16 34.84
C PRO A 653 -8.24 18.12 34.88
N LEU A 654 -8.21 19.05 33.95
CA LEU A 654 -7.26 20.17 33.97
C LEU A 654 -7.80 21.32 34.81
N ASP A 655 -6.91 22.20 35.25
CA ASP A 655 -7.32 23.51 35.75
C ASP A 655 -8.15 24.20 34.64
N PRO A 656 -9.30 24.81 34.98
CA PRO A 656 -10.10 25.52 33.99
C PRO A 656 -9.34 26.70 33.35
N GLU A 657 -8.32 27.22 34.02
CA GLU A 657 -7.50 28.34 33.52
C GLU A 657 -6.22 27.81 32.86
N GLY A 658 -5.95 28.29 31.62
CA GLY A 658 -4.70 28.05 30.91
C GLY A 658 -3.99 29.36 30.56
N VAL A 659 -2.72 29.27 30.21
CA VAL A 659 -1.88 30.43 29.83
C VAL A 659 -1.62 30.39 28.32
N VAL A 660 -1.84 31.47 27.64
CA VAL A 660 -1.47 31.67 26.24
C VAL A 660 0.06 31.76 26.12
N VAL A 661 0.68 30.74 25.50
CA VAL A 661 2.15 30.68 25.31
C VAL A 661 2.59 31.12 23.91
N ALA A 662 1.71 31.00 22.92
CA ALA A 662 1.94 31.48 21.57
C ALA A 662 0.64 31.97 20.95
N ALA A 663 0.76 32.93 20.02
CA ALA A 663 -0.40 33.51 19.36
C ALA A 663 -0.05 34.00 17.96
N THR A 664 -1.02 33.93 17.05
CA THR A 664 -0.94 34.56 15.72
C THR A 664 -2.27 35.18 15.36
N LEU A 665 -2.24 36.33 14.69
CA LEU A 665 -3.42 37.02 14.18
C LEU A 665 -3.61 36.65 12.71
N VAL A 666 -4.74 36.05 12.38
CA VAL A 666 -5.07 35.53 11.05
C VAL A 666 -6.05 36.48 10.37
N PHE A 667 -5.72 36.91 9.15
CA PHE A 667 -6.49 37.87 8.36
C PHE A 667 -7.21 37.24 7.17
N GLU A 668 -6.80 36.02 6.77
CA GLU A 668 -7.28 35.35 5.57
C GLU A 668 -7.65 33.89 5.88
N ASP A 669 -8.60 33.37 5.14
CA ASP A 669 -8.93 31.93 5.19
C ASP A 669 -7.84 31.07 4.48
N ARG A 670 -8.02 29.75 4.50
CA ARG A 670 -7.08 28.81 3.84
C ARG A 670 -6.99 28.99 2.32
N LYS A 671 -7.91 29.72 1.70
CA LYS A 671 -7.92 30.03 0.25
C LYS A 671 -7.36 31.41 -0.07
N GLY A 672 -6.89 32.15 0.94
CA GLY A 672 -6.39 33.52 0.79
C GLY A 672 -7.51 34.56 0.67
N ASN A 673 -8.75 34.24 1.03
CA ASN A 673 -9.82 35.20 1.07
C ASN A 673 -9.76 35.99 2.40
N PRO A 674 -9.91 37.33 2.39
CA PRO A 674 -9.95 38.10 3.62
C PRO A 674 -11.08 37.67 4.54
N LEU A 675 -10.80 37.56 5.83
CA LEU A 675 -11.81 37.32 6.86
C LEU A 675 -12.58 38.64 7.14
N ASP A 676 -13.83 38.54 7.56
CA ASP A 676 -14.66 39.69 7.95
C ASP A 676 -14.03 40.48 9.12
N ALA A 677 -13.35 39.79 10.02
CA ALA A 677 -12.53 40.35 11.08
C ALA A 677 -11.33 39.44 11.35
N PRO A 678 -10.15 39.99 11.72
CA PRO A 678 -9.01 39.19 12.12
C PRO A 678 -9.33 38.29 13.32
N VAL A 679 -8.73 37.09 13.35
CA VAL A 679 -8.96 36.11 14.41
C VAL A 679 -7.63 35.73 15.07
N TRP A 680 -7.56 35.85 16.40
CA TRP A 680 -6.45 35.30 17.16
C TRP A 680 -6.54 33.78 17.23
N ILE A 681 -5.48 33.12 16.78
CA ILE A 681 -5.23 31.68 17.06
C ILE A 681 -4.17 31.62 18.13
N VAL A 682 -4.49 30.92 19.22
CA VAL A 682 -3.64 30.83 20.41
C VAL A 682 -3.30 29.38 20.75
N GLN A 683 -2.12 29.22 21.31
CA GLN A 683 -1.67 27.97 21.94
C GLN A 683 -1.74 28.16 23.44
N VAL A 684 -2.46 27.28 24.12
CA VAL A 684 -2.75 27.39 25.55
C VAL A 684 -2.14 26.19 26.28
N GLU A 685 -1.31 26.45 27.30
CA GLU A 685 -0.78 25.46 28.21
C GLU A 685 -1.54 25.47 29.54
N PHE A 686 -1.61 24.33 30.19
CA PHE A 686 -2.29 24.12 31.47
C PHE A 686 -1.29 23.72 32.55
N ALA A 687 -1.55 24.16 33.79
CA ALA A 687 -0.71 23.81 34.90
C ALA A 687 -0.68 22.26 35.12
N ASP A 688 0.47 21.73 35.51
CA ASP A 688 0.69 20.32 35.80
C ASP A 688 0.42 19.35 34.63
N ALA A 689 0.41 19.84 33.38
CA ALA A 689 0.24 19.04 32.19
C ALA A 689 1.36 19.26 31.17
N ILE A 690 1.61 18.25 30.32
CA ILE A 690 2.53 18.33 29.18
C ILE A 690 1.70 18.39 27.90
N GLY A 691 2.07 19.34 27.03
CA GLY A 691 1.35 19.61 25.79
C GLY A 691 0.53 20.90 25.88
N SER A 692 -0.26 21.15 24.86
CA SER A 692 -1.02 22.39 24.73
C SER A 692 -2.23 22.20 23.84
N VAL A 693 -3.18 23.12 23.92
CA VAL A 693 -4.39 23.14 23.07
C VAL A 693 -4.35 24.35 22.17
N LEU A 694 -4.52 24.14 20.86
CA LEU A 694 -4.72 25.20 19.88
C LEU A 694 -6.20 25.58 19.80
N GLY A 695 -6.50 26.87 19.78
CA GLY A 695 -7.86 27.35 19.65
C GLY A 695 -7.95 28.82 19.23
N ARG A 696 -9.18 29.29 19.02
CA ARG A 696 -9.46 30.72 18.79
C ARG A 696 -9.53 31.46 20.13
N LEU A 697 -9.02 32.67 20.18
CA LEU A 697 -9.25 33.54 21.30
C LEU A 697 -10.39 34.52 20.95
N VAL A 698 -11.44 34.51 21.73
CA VAL A 698 -12.56 35.46 21.64
C VAL A 698 -12.27 36.62 22.61
N THR A 699 -11.76 37.72 22.06
CA THR A 699 -11.44 38.92 22.85
C THR A 699 -11.78 40.15 22.04
N SER A 700 -12.06 41.26 22.74
CA SER A 700 -12.21 42.57 22.16
C SER A 700 -10.91 43.41 22.26
N ASP A 701 -9.86 42.84 22.85
CA ASP A 701 -8.57 43.53 23.03
C ASP A 701 -7.67 43.33 21.79
N ASP A 702 -7.08 44.41 21.32
CA ASP A 702 -6.12 44.40 20.21
C ASP A 702 -4.67 44.17 20.69
N GLU A 703 -4.42 44.09 21.98
CA GLU A 703 -3.09 43.83 22.54
C GLU A 703 -2.74 42.33 22.41
N GLY A 704 -1.46 42.00 22.17
CA GLY A 704 -0.99 40.64 21.97
C GLY A 704 -1.30 39.76 23.18
N PRO A 705 -1.93 38.57 22.97
CA PRO A 705 -2.51 37.79 24.06
C PRO A 705 -1.51 36.89 24.81
N ILE A 706 -0.21 36.89 24.48
CA ILE A 706 0.79 36.04 25.14
C ILE A 706 0.91 36.40 26.63
N GLY A 707 0.80 35.35 27.47
CA GLY A 707 0.79 35.46 28.93
C GLY A 707 -0.61 35.69 29.53
N LEU A 708 -1.63 35.84 28.69
CA LEU A 708 -3.01 35.99 29.14
C LEU A 708 -3.54 34.67 29.74
N LEU A 709 -4.23 34.81 30.88
CA LEU A 709 -5.01 33.69 31.44
C LEU A 709 -6.32 33.57 30.68
N VAL A 710 -6.65 32.36 30.26
CA VAL A 710 -7.83 32.07 29.45
C VAL A 710 -8.55 30.84 29.95
N GLU A 711 -9.86 30.77 29.74
CA GLU A 711 -10.68 29.59 29.97
C GLU A 711 -11.32 29.09 28.67
N VAL A 712 -11.63 27.78 28.60
CA VAL A 712 -12.28 27.17 27.43
C VAL A 712 -13.73 27.62 27.34
N ILE A 713 -14.19 27.92 26.12
CA ILE A 713 -15.60 28.22 25.84
C ILE A 713 -16.31 26.93 25.42
N PRO A 714 -17.47 26.58 26.03
CA PRO A 714 -18.24 25.41 25.63
C PRO A 714 -18.62 25.42 24.14
N THR A 715 -18.61 24.28 23.47
CA THR A 715 -18.93 24.17 22.04
C THR A 715 -20.35 24.61 21.69
N GLU A 716 -21.28 24.60 22.62
CA GLU A 716 -22.63 25.14 22.44
C GLU A 716 -22.64 26.63 22.10
N GLU A 717 -21.62 27.38 22.55
CA GLU A 717 -21.49 28.83 22.31
C GLU A 717 -20.75 29.14 21.00
N VAL A 718 -19.83 28.27 20.53
CA VAL A 718 -18.91 28.56 19.41
C VAL A 718 -19.02 27.58 18.23
N GLY A 719 -19.82 26.53 18.37
CA GLY A 719 -19.99 25.46 17.40
C GLY A 719 -19.03 24.26 17.62
N PRO A 720 -19.44 23.07 17.26
CA PRO A 720 -18.74 21.81 17.57
C PRO A 720 -17.39 21.65 16.86
N GLU A 721 -17.12 22.49 15.86
CA GLU A 721 -15.90 22.41 15.05
C GLU A 721 -14.76 23.30 15.60
N HIS A 722 -14.98 24.05 16.70
CA HIS A 722 -14.03 25.07 17.16
C HIS A 722 -13.68 24.89 18.64
N VAL A 723 -12.39 24.79 18.89
CA VAL A 723 -11.84 25.06 20.22
C VAL A 723 -11.71 26.58 20.37
N ALA A 724 -12.30 27.13 21.39
CA ALA A 724 -12.22 28.57 21.65
C ALA A 724 -11.95 28.86 23.12
N PHE A 725 -11.29 29.98 23.35
CA PHE A 725 -10.92 30.45 24.66
C PHE A 725 -11.39 31.92 24.83
N ARG A 726 -11.63 32.33 26.06
CA ARG A 726 -11.86 33.70 26.43
C ARG A 726 -10.98 34.08 27.62
N PRO A 727 -10.60 35.37 27.74
CA PRO A 727 -9.87 35.86 28.90
C PRO A 727 -10.63 35.54 30.21
N VAL A 728 -9.89 35.14 31.24
CA VAL A 728 -10.42 35.06 32.60
C VAL A 728 -10.62 36.49 33.09
N GLY A 729 -11.85 36.87 33.48
CA GLY A 729 -12.29 38.21 33.83
C GLY A 729 -11.73 38.77 35.13
#